data_278fc9bf9787934837a46dbfd3ac4ab3
#
_entry.id   278fc9bf9787934837a46dbfd3ac4ab3
#
_cell.length_a   1.000
_cell.length_b   1.000
_cell.length_c   1.000
_cell.angle_alpha   90.00
_cell.angle_beta   90.00
_cell.angle_gamma   90.00
#
_symmetry.space_group_name_H-M   'P 1'
#
loop_
_entity.id
_entity.type
_entity.pdbx_description
1 polymer ?
#
loop_
_entity_poly.entity_id
_entity_poly.type
_entity_poly.pdbx_seq_one_letter_code
_entity_poly.pdbx_strand_id
1 'polypeptide(L)'
;GLEKGKLKNIIKILKETYSASIGVEFLHIQQADQKQWVQERIEEVRNKTNFTNEGKKAIYKRLVESELFEQFLDKKFLGTKRYGIEGGEAMIPGIEQIVKQACLSGIEDIIIGTAHRGRLTLLSSVLEMPYKKILSKFQGSLNDPNEVLGSGDVKYHLGVSADREFEKKKIHLSLTSNPSHLEAVNPVVAGKVRAKQTLAKDKTTDKVIGLLIHGDAAIAGQGVVAETFAMSQLRGFKTGGTIHFVINNQIGFTTMPQYGRSAPYCTEIAKMVQAPIFHVNGDDPEAVVHVCRLATEFRNKFKVDVVVDMFCYRRSGHNEADEPSFTQPLMYKAIKKQITTRKKYEKKLIENNTLSEEESRDIVDSFKNFLDKEFESTKNYKPNKVDWLEGTWTGLSTATFDARRGKTSVKEKTLINVAKKIHEIPADFNAHRRIKKIYGDRLTSVINGKGIDWATSESLALATLLDEGYGVRISGQDVGRGTFSHRHGVLYDQENENRFVPLRHFQNKQGYFEIIDSFLSEFGVLGFEYGYSQVDPKTLVIWEAQFGDFANGAQIMIDQFISSGERKWLRMSGLTMLLPHGHEGQGPEHTSGRLERFLQMCAEDNMQIVNCTSPANYFHVLRRQLHRNFRKPLIIFTPKSTLRHKSNVSNIEDYINGSTFHRILTDKLSVKEKRKNKRLIICSGKIYFELADHIAKNKIKNLSIIRLEQIYPFPYENFRDELKHYTDAEIIWAQEEPKNMGAWGFVKGRLESVMQEAKVKQEKIFYVGRSPAASPAAGSLERHLSNQETIIKMATEDSISKIIKSWAGISTKLKTNLPIE
;
A
#
# COMPACT_ATOMS: atom_id res chain seq x y z
N GLY A 1 25.67 -3.15 41.00
CA GLY A 1 26.53 -1.94 41.07
C GLY A 1 27.46 -1.96 42.28
N LEU A 2 28.51 -1.16 42.23
CA LEU A 2 29.42 -0.99 43.39
C LEU A 2 28.71 -0.14 44.47
N GLU A 3 28.48 -0.68 45.67
CA GLU A 3 27.89 0.07 46.80
C GLU A 3 28.78 1.23 47.25
N LYS A 4 30.08 1.11 47.11
CA LYS A 4 31.07 2.17 47.40
C LYS A 4 32.24 2.09 46.43
N GLY A 5 32.78 3.23 46.01
CA GLY A 5 33.93 3.28 45.13
C GLY A 5 34.66 4.62 45.18
N LYS A 6 35.95 4.65 44.76
CA LYS A 6 36.66 5.90 44.59
C LYS A 6 36.02 6.72 43.46
N LEU A 7 35.82 8.02 43.66
CA LEU A 7 35.21 8.93 42.68
C LEU A 7 35.83 8.80 41.26
N LYS A 8 37.14 8.67 41.16
CA LYS A 8 37.82 8.45 39.86
C LYS A 8 37.34 7.19 39.12
N ASN A 9 37.09 6.10 39.88
CA ASN A 9 36.60 4.85 39.29
C ASN A 9 35.12 4.97 38.86
N ILE A 10 34.31 5.65 39.66
CA ILE A 10 32.90 5.92 39.35
C ILE A 10 32.81 6.76 38.08
N ILE A 11 33.57 7.86 37.98
CA ILE A 11 33.60 8.69 36.77
C ILE A 11 34.06 7.88 35.55
N LYS A 12 35.06 7.01 35.73
CA LYS A 12 35.57 6.14 34.64
C LYS A 12 34.43 5.21 34.12
N ILE A 13 33.74 4.53 35.04
CA ILE A 13 32.65 3.63 34.71
C ILE A 13 31.53 4.38 33.98
N LEU A 14 31.11 5.54 34.47
CA LEU A 14 30.08 6.36 33.86
C LEU A 14 30.48 6.83 32.46
N LYS A 15 31.72 7.27 32.26
CA LYS A 15 32.23 7.65 30.94
C LYS A 15 32.27 6.46 29.98
N GLU A 16 32.70 5.29 30.42
CA GLU A 16 32.73 4.08 29.59
C GLU A 16 31.34 3.65 29.19
N THR A 17 30.35 3.78 30.06
CA THR A 17 28.95 3.34 29.82
C THR A 17 28.17 4.32 28.96
N TYR A 18 28.29 5.64 29.24
CA TYR A 18 27.36 6.65 28.72
C TYR A 18 27.97 7.67 27.76
N SER A 19 29.33 7.72 27.63
CA SER A 19 30.02 8.75 26.86
C SER A 19 31.13 8.20 25.96
N ALA A 20 31.06 6.90 25.60
CA ALA A 20 31.98 6.28 24.66
C ALA A 20 31.42 6.33 23.23
N SER A 21 31.39 5.22 22.49
CA SER A 21 30.87 5.12 21.12
C SER A 21 29.35 5.01 21.05
N ILE A 22 28.65 4.87 22.19
CA ILE A 22 27.22 4.64 22.28
C ILE A 22 26.59 5.63 23.24
N GLY A 23 25.51 6.28 22.81
CA GLY A 23 24.58 7.04 23.63
C GLY A 23 23.21 6.37 23.62
N VAL A 24 22.45 6.42 24.70
CA VAL A 24 21.15 5.74 24.79
C VAL A 24 20.10 6.70 25.36
N GLU A 25 19.02 6.88 24.63
CA GLU A 25 17.84 7.60 25.08
C GLU A 25 16.75 6.62 25.50
N PHE A 26 16.42 6.56 26.78
CA PHE A 26 15.42 5.65 27.33
C PHE A 26 14.65 6.25 28.53
N LEU A 27 15.07 7.42 29.03
CA LEU A 27 14.45 8.05 30.20
C LEU A 27 13.01 8.52 29.94
N HIS A 28 12.66 8.75 28.68
CA HIS A 28 11.30 9.10 28.25
C HIS A 28 10.32 7.92 28.28
N ILE A 29 10.80 6.68 28.42
CA ILE A 29 9.96 5.48 28.51
C ILE A 29 9.24 5.49 29.86
N GLN A 30 7.90 5.35 29.84
CA GLN A 30 7.10 5.33 31.07
C GLN A 30 7.00 3.92 31.69
N GLN A 31 7.09 2.87 30.86
CA GLN A 31 7.05 1.49 31.33
C GLN A 31 8.31 1.15 32.13
N ALA A 32 8.14 0.90 33.42
CA ALA A 32 9.26 0.73 34.36
C ALA A 32 10.15 -0.47 34.01
N ASP A 33 9.54 -1.59 33.62
CA ASP A 33 10.22 -2.82 33.21
C ASP A 33 11.10 -2.64 31.96
N GLN A 34 10.62 -1.89 30.98
CA GLN A 34 11.38 -1.56 29.77
C GLN A 34 12.56 -0.65 30.09
N LYS A 35 12.32 0.40 30.88
CA LYS A 35 13.36 1.34 31.30
C LYS A 35 14.45 0.65 32.10
N GLN A 36 14.06 -0.15 33.10
CA GLN A 36 14.99 -0.91 33.93
C GLN A 36 15.80 -1.89 33.11
N TRP A 37 15.17 -2.61 32.17
CA TRP A 37 15.87 -3.57 31.32
C TRP A 37 16.95 -2.89 30.47
N VAL A 38 16.66 -1.73 29.87
CA VAL A 38 17.64 -0.99 29.06
C VAL A 38 18.81 -0.56 29.97
N GLN A 39 18.52 0.01 31.14
CA GLN A 39 19.54 0.45 32.10
C GLN A 39 20.44 -0.71 32.54
N GLU A 40 19.86 -1.82 32.95
CA GLU A 40 20.61 -3.02 33.39
C GLU A 40 21.52 -3.53 32.29
N ARG A 41 20.98 -3.64 31.05
CA ARG A 41 21.74 -4.18 29.90
C ARG A 41 22.93 -3.31 29.49
N ILE A 42 22.82 -1.98 29.61
CA ILE A 42 23.93 -1.07 29.27
C ILE A 42 24.94 -0.95 30.38
N GLU A 43 24.50 -0.98 31.67
CA GLU A 43 25.37 -0.83 32.82
C GLU A 43 26.14 -2.12 33.14
N GLU A 44 25.53 -3.30 33.06
CA GLU A 44 26.12 -4.60 33.32
C GLU A 44 27.41 -4.83 32.53
N VAL A 45 27.40 -4.51 31.27
CA VAL A 45 28.52 -4.71 30.34
C VAL A 45 29.25 -3.41 29.99
N ARG A 46 28.94 -2.28 30.68
CA ARG A 46 29.45 -0.94 30.35
C ARG A 46 29.28 -0.59 28.88
N ASN A 47 28.15 -0.97 28.34
CA ASN A 47 27.77 -0.75 26.95
C ASN A 47 28.80 -1.28 25.93
N LYS A 48 29.42 -2.43 26.19
CA LYS A 48 30.43 -3.10 25.35
C LYS A 48 30.14 -4.59 25.22
N THR A 49 30.49 -5.18 24.10
CA THR A 49 30.51 -6.64 23.89
C THR A 49 31.95 -7.12 23.79
N ASN A 50 32.29 -8.18 24.55
CA ASN A 50 33.56 -8.87 24.36
C ASN A 50 33.38 -9.89 23.23
N PHE A 51 33.69 -9.48 22.01
CA PHE A 51 33.67 -10.37 20.86
C PHE A 51 34.89 -11.31 20.89
N THR A 52 34.66 -12.57 20.44
CA THR A 52 35.76 -13.50 20.16
C THR A 52 36.60 -13.00 18.98
N ASN A 53 37.78 -13.52 18.81
CA ASN A 53 38.64 -13.17 17.66
C ASN A 53 37.96 -13.51 16.34
N GLU A 54 37.26 -14.65 16.26
CA GLU A 54 36.46 -15.07 15.10
C GLU A 54 35.31 -14.06 14.81
N GLY A 55 34.63 -13.60 15.87
CA GLY A 55 33.59 -12.59 15.75
C GLY A 55 34.11 -11.26 15.19
N LYS A 56 35.28 -10.81 15.67
CA LYS A 56 35.95 -9.59 15.18
C LYS A 56 36.39 -9.75 13.72
N LYS A 57 36.96 -10.91 13.36
CA LYS A 57 37.34 -11.22 11.97
C LYS A 57 36.11 -11.30 11.06
N ALA A 58 34.97 -11.81 11.53
CA ALA A 58 33.71 -11.81 10.79
C ALA A 58 33.20 -10.39 10.52
N ILE A 59 33.24 -9.48 11.51
CA ILE A 59 32.91 -8.08 11.34
C ILE A 59 33.85 -7.45 10.28
N TYR A 60 35.14 -7.70 10.37
CA TYR A 60 36.10 -7.18 9.40
C TYR A 60 35.83 -7.64 7.98
N LYS A 61 35.54 -8.93 7.77
CA LYS A 61 35.18 -9.47 6.45
C LYS A 61 33.97 -8.74 5.84
N ARG A 62 32.92 -8.49 6.63
CA ARG A 62 31.75 -7.76 6.15
C ARG A 62 32.08 -6.31 5.75
N LEU A 63 32.99 -5.65 6.46
CA LEU A 63 33.49 -4.33 6.06
C LEU A 63 34.31 -4.37 4.77
N VAL A 64 35.14 -5.41 4.58
CA VAL A 64 35.88 -5.64 3.32
C VAL A 64 34.92 -5.83 2.17
N GLU A 65 33.91 -6.72 2.31
CA GLU A 65 32.90 -6.99 1.29
C GLU A 65 32.16 -5.70 0.89
N SER A 66 31.73 -4.90 1.88
CA SER A 66 31.00 -3.67 1.64
C SER A 66 31.85 -2.63 0.90
N GLU A 67 33.02 -2.29 1.45
CA GLU A 67 33.89 -1.25 0.88
C GLU A 67 34.40 -1.63 -0.52
N LEU A 68 34.88 -2.85 -0.70
CA LEU A 68 35.47 -3.28 -1.98
C LEU A 68 34.44 -3.46 -3.08
N PHE A 69 33.24 -3.90 -2.76
CA PHE A 69 32.17 -4.02 -3.74
C PHE A 69 31.78 -2.64 -4.30
N GLU A 70 31.64 -1.65 -3.45
CA GLU A 70 31.32 -0.29 -3.90
C GLU A 70 32.47 0.36 -4.69
N GLN A 71 33.70 0.16 -4.26
CA GLN A 71 34.87 0.59 -5.04
C GLN A 71 34.96 -0.12 -6.40
N PHE A 72 34.59 -1.40 -6.46
CA PHE A 72 34.53 -2.15 -7.70
C PHE A 72 33.48 -1.59 -8.66
N LEU A 73 32.29 -1.29 -8.16
CA LEU A 73 31.24 -0.67 -8.95
C LEU A 73 31.65 0.72 -9.45
N ASP A 74 32.31 1.51 -8.62
CA ASP A 74 32.82 2.82 -9.00
C ASP A 74 33.78 2.74 -10.15
N LYS A 75 34.75 1.82 -10.05
CA LYS A 75 35.79 1.64 -11.07
C LYS A 75 35.23 1.07 -12.39
N LYS A 76 34.29 0.11 -12.33
CA LYS A 76 33.81 -0.60 -13.53
C LYS A 76 32.65 0.12 -14.22
N PHE A 77 31.85 0.89 -13.49
CA PHE A 77 30.62 1.53 -13.98
C PHE A 77 30.60 3.04 -13.64
N LEU A 78 31.63 3.73 -14.11
CA LEU A 78 31.79 5.17 -13.89
C LEU A 78 30.52 5.96 -14.27
N GLY A 79 30.07 6.85 -13.38
CA GLY A 79 28.91 7.72 -13.61
C GLY A 79 27.53 7.03 -13.55
N THR A 80 27.48 5.71 -13.36
CA THR A 80 26.22 5.00 -13.23
C THR A 80 25.68 5.10 -11.81
N LYS A 81 24.43 5.55 -11.65
CA LYS A 81 23.79 5.70 -10.33
C LYS A 81 23.74 4.38 -9.56
N ARG A 82 24.25 4.36 -8.33
CA ARG A 82 24.27 3.21 -7.42
C ARG A 82 23.90 3.55 -5.97
N TYR A 83 24.07 4.80 -5.53
CA TYR A 83 23.78 5.27 -4.17
C TYR A 83 24.51 4.46 -3.09
N GLY A 84 25.83 4.46 -3.16
CA GLY A 84 26.68 3.69 -2.27
C GLY A 84 26.59 4.05 -0.79
N ILE A 85 27.02 3.12 0.08
CA ILE A 85 27.02 3.26 1.53
C ILE A 85 28.34 3.83 2.08
N GLU A 86 29.28 4.20 1.22
CA GLU A 86 30.63 4.62 1.65
C GLU A 86 30.59 5.69 2.76
N GLY A 87 31.26 5.37 3.87
CA GLY A 87 31.21 6.13 5.12
C GLY A 87 30.22 5.61 6.16
N GLY A 88 29.37 4.64 5.79
CA GLY A 88 28.41 3.97 6.66
C GLY A 88 28.47 2.45 6.56
N GLU A 89 29.63 1.88 6.18
CA GLU A 89 29.81 0.44 5.91
C GLU A 89 29.49 -0.45 7.11
N ALA A 90 29.58 0.08 8.35
CA ALA A 90 29.24 -0.63 9.58
C ALA A 90 27.75 -1.02 9.66
N MET A 91 26.87 -0.45 8.82
CA MET A 91 25.50 -0.93 8.63
C MET A 91 25.45 -2.42 8.30
N ILE A 92 26.34 -2.91 7.44
CA ILE A 92 26.30 -4.31 6.97
C ILE A 92 26.52 -5.30 8.11
N PRO A 93 27.61 -5.26 8.91
CA PRO A 93 27.74 -6.15 10.05
C PRO A 93 26.66 -5.91 11.13
N GLY A 94 26.13 -4.68 11.26
CA GLY A 94 25.02 -4.36 12.15
C GLY A 94 23.72 -5.10 11.74
N ILE A 95 23.32 -5.01 10.48
CA ILE A 95 22.13 -5.71 9.95
C ILE A 95 22.34 -7.24 10.01
N GLU A 96 23.53 -7.74 9.69
CA GLU A 96 23.85 -9.17 9.81
C GLU A 96 23.65 -9.66 11.26
N GLN A 97 24.02 -8.85 12.25
CA GLN A 97 23.76 -9.15 13.66
C GLN A 97 22.27 -9.17 13.99
N ILE A 98 21.47 -8.23 13.48
CA ILE A 98 20.01 -8.25 13.64
C ILE A 98 19.44 -9.56 13.11
N VAL A 99 19.81 -9.95 11.90
CA VAL A 99 19.35 -11.18 11.25
C VAL A 99 19.75 -12.42 12.05
N LYS A 100 21.03 -12.50 12.45
CA LYS A 100 21.54 -13.61 13.27
C LYS A 100 20.82 -13.71 14.62
N GLN A 101 20.71 -12.60 15.34
CA GLN A 101 20.05 -12.58 16.66
C GLN A 101 18.56 -12.91 16.55
N ALA A 102 17.86 -12.42 15.53
CA ALA A 102 16.47 -12.74 15.27
C ALA A 102 16.31 -14.26 15.01
N CYS A 103 17.13 -14.84 14.13
CA CYS A 103 17.12 -16.27 13.82
C CYS A 103 17.36 -17.14 15.06
N LEU A 104 18.36 -16.82 15.84
CA LEU A 104 18.68 -17.55 17.07
C LEU A 104 17.56 -17.45 18.12
N SER A 105 16.84 -16.33 18.13
CA SER A 105 15.68 -16.10 19.01
C SER A 105 14.39 -16.76 18.52
N GLY A 106 14.39 -17.46 17.37
CA GLY A 106 13.24 -18.18 16.86
C GLY A 106 12.37 -17.42 15.86
N ILE A 107 12.81 -16.24 15.39
CA ILE A 107 12.18 -15.55 14.29
C ILE A 107 12.40 -16.37 13.00
N GLU A 108 11.32 -16.57 12.25
CA GLU A 108 11.31 -17.33 11.00
C GLU A 108 11.41 -16.43 9.76
N ASP A 109 11.02 -15.15 9.89
CA ASP A 109 10.87 -14.24 8.74
C ASP A 109 11.18 -12.79 9.09
N ILE A 110 11.97 -12.09 8.26
CA ILE A 110 12.22 -10.64 8.36
C ILE A 110 11.79 -9.96 7.08
N ILE A 111 10.88 -8.99 7.19
CA ILE A 111 10.49 -8.13 6.08
C ILE A 111 11.27 -6.82 6.18
N ILE A 112 12.06 -6.55 5.15
CA ILE A 112 12.96 -5.40 5.10
C ILE A 112 12.39 -4.32 4.20
N GLY A 113 12.38 -3.07 4.68
CA GLY A 113 12.16 -1.87 3.89
C GLY A 113 13.37 -0.96 3.95
N THR A 114 13.80 -0.43 2.84
CA THR A 114 14.93 0.51 2.78
C THR A 114 14.79 1.45 1.60
N ALA A 115 15.35 2.65 1.71
CA ALA A 115 15.55 3.55 0.58
C ALA A 115 16.64 3.02 -0.38
N HIS A 116 17.20 3.89 -1.20
CA HIS A 116 18.24 3.55 -2.20
C HIS A 116 19.64 3.39 -1.60
N ARG A 117 19.98 4.10 -0.50
CA ARG A 117 21.33 4.15 0.08
C ARG A 117 21.79 2.79 0.60
N GLY A 118 22.90 2.27 0.04
CA GLY A 118 23.48 0.99 0.42
C GLY A 118 22.64 -0.24 0.01
N ARG A 119 21.58 -0.07 -0.79
CA ARG A 119 20.68 -1.16 -1.16
C ARG A 119 21.38 -2.25 -1.97
N LEU A 120 22.30 -1.89 -2.87
CA LEU A 120 23.03 -2.88 -3.67
C LEU A 120 23.96 -3.73 -2.80
N THR A 121 24.62 -3.12 -1.83
CA THR A 121 25.46 -3.82 -0.86
C THR A 121 24.64 -4.67 0.09
N LEU A 122 23.46 -4.20 0.52
CA LEU A 122 22.51 -5.01 1.29
C LEU A 122 22.05 -6.24 0.50
N LEU A 123 21.75 -6.08 -0.81
CA LEU A 123 21.36 -7.18 -1.69
C LEU A 123 22.44 -8.26 -1.80
N SER A 124 23.71 -7.88 -1.96
CA SER A 124 24.81 -8.82 -2.11
C SER A 124 25.25 -9.42 -0.79
N SER A 125 25.48 -8.60 0.25
CA SER A 125 26.14 -9.04 1.48
C SER A 125 25.17 -9.64 2.51
N VAL A 126 23.94 -9.18 2.59
CA VAL A 126 22.96 -9.67 3.60
C VAL A 126 21.96 -10.65 2.99
N LEU A 127 21.40 -10.32 1.81
CA LEU A 127 20.45 -11.20 1.11
C LEU A 127 21.16 -12.21 0.17
N GLU A 128 22.48 -12.21 0.13
CA GLU A 128 23.30 -13.15 -0.64
C GLU A 128 22.90 -13.28 -2.13
N MET A 129 22.37 -12.18 -2.71
CA MET A 129 22.11 -12.15 -4.14
C MET A 129 23.45 -12.31 -4.90
N PRO A 130 23.56 -13.26 -5.84
CA PRO A 130 24.79 -13.46 -6.59
C PRO A 130 25.30 -12.17 -7.24
N TYR A 131 26.57 -11.84 -7.02
CA TYR A 131 27.18 -10.60 -7.55
C TYR A 131 27.06 -10.51 -9.07
N LYS A 132 27.25 -11.61 -9.80
CA LYS A 132 27.02 -11.68 -11.25
C LYS A 132 25.64 -11.21 -11.68
N LYS A 133 24.59 -11.47 -10.88
CA LYS A 133 23.22 -11.01 -11.16
C LYS A 133 23.08 -9.49 -11.01
N ILE A 134 23.74 -8.90 -10.02
CA ILE A 134 23.78 -7.44 -9.84
C ILE A 134 24.61 -6.80 -10.96
N LEU A 135 25.79 -7.32 -11.24
CA LEU A 135 26.73 -6.81 -12.24
C LEU A 135 26.16 -6.88 -13.66
N SER A 136 25.43 -7.95 -14.01
CA SER A 136 24.78 -8.06 -15.32
C SER A 136 23.75 -6.97 -15.56
N LYS A 137 23.03 -6.54 -14.52
CA LYS A 137 22.07 -5.41 -14.61
C LYS A 137 22.75 -4.06 -14.86
N PHE A 138 24.01 -3.90 -14.46
CA PHE A 138 24.80 -2.71 -14.81
C PHE A 138 25.24 -2.71 -16.27
N GLN A 139 25.43 -3.88 -16.86
CA GLN A 139 25.82 -4.02 -18.26
C GLN A 139 24.65 -3.88 -19.25
N GLY A 140 23.44 -3.64 -18.75
CA GLY A 140 22.25 -3.46 -19.61
C GLY A 140 21.79 -4.75 -20.28
N SER A 141 22.03 -5.93 -19.68
CA SER A 141 21.49 -7.18 -20.20
C SER A 141 19.97 -7.17 -20.08
N LEU A 142 19.30 -6.77 -21.18
CA LEU A 142 17.86 -6.61 -21.32
C LEU A 142 17.08 -7.94 -21.43
N ASN A 143 17.73 -9.07 -21.30
CA ASN A 143 17.13 -10.37 -21.57
C ASN A 143 16.68 -11.10 -20.30
N ASP A 144 16.01 -10.42 -19.37
CA ASP A 144 15.20 -11.14 -18.39
C ASP A 144 13.96 -11.69 -19.13
N PRO A 145 13.75 -13.03 -19.21
CA PRO A 145 12.55 -13.59 -19.82
C PRO A 145 11.24 -13.08 -19.19
N ASN A 146 11.32 -12.46 -18.03
CA ASN A 146 10.17 -11.87 -17.31
C ASN A 146 9.95 -10.39 -17.68
N GLU A 147 10.88 -9.70 -18.33
CA GLU A 147 10.68 -8.33 -18.86
C GLU A 147 9.60 -8.27 -19.94
N VAL A 148 9.27 -9.39 -20.56
CA VAL A 148 8.15 -9.51 -21.52
C VAL A 148 6.80 -9.17 -20.86
N LEU A 149 6.68 -9.24 -19.52
CA LEU A 149 5.43 -9.04 -18.79
C LEU A 149 5.39 -7.73 -17.97
N GLY A 150 6.50 -7.01 -17.84
CA GLY A 150 6.60 -5.78 -17.03
C GLY A 150 7.39 -4.68 -17.72
N SER A 151 7.24 -3.43 -17.25
CA SER A 151 8.09 -2.30 -17.68
C SER A 151 9.45 -2.31 -16.98
N GLY A 152 9.61 -3.11 -15.91
CA GLY A 152 10.78 -3.11 -15.05
C GLY A 152 10.92 -1.84 -14.20
N ASP A 153 11.97 -1.81 -13.39
CA ASP A 153 12.36 -0.65 -12.58
C ASP A 153 13.88 -0.60 -12.44
N VAL A 154 14.38 0.53 -11.96
CA VAL A 154 15.82 0.69 -11.72
C VAL A 154 16.32 -0.29 -10.65
N LYS A 155 17.58 -0.71 -10.79
CA LYS A 155 18.19 -1.78 -9.97
C LYS A 155 18.15 -1.53 -8.46
N TYR A 156 18.17 -0.27 -8.04
CA TYR A 156 18.13 0.13 -6.63
C TYR A 156 16.70 0.27 -6.04
N HIS A 157 15.66 -0.16 -6.77
CA HIS A 157 14.29 -0.28 -6.29
C HIS A 157 13.81 -1.74 -6.14
N LEU A 158 14.57 -2.68 -6.66
CA LEU A 158 14.17 -4.08 -6.74
C LEU A 158 14.13 -4.74 -5.36
N GLY A 159 13.12 -5.57 -5.16
CA GLY A 159 12.99 -6.47 -4.04
C GLY A 159 13.55 -7.86 -4.36
N VAL A 160 13.89 -8.59 -3.31
CA VAL A 160 14.36 -9.97 -3.40
C VAL A 160 14.02 -10.70 -2.11
N SER A 161 13.91 -12.03 -2.19
CA SER A 161 13.83 -12.91 -1.01
C SER A 161 15.00 -13.87 -1.02
N ALA A 162 15.47 -14.25 0.17
CA ALA A 162 16.54 -15.20 0.36
C ALA A 162 16.38 -15.92 1.71
N ASP A 163 16.79 -17.19 1.76
CA ASP A 163 16.88 -17.95 3.00
C ASP A 163 18.31 -17.86 3.53
N ARG A 164 18.44 -17.63 4.84
CA ARG A 164 19.71 -17.62 5.55
C ARG A 164 19.69 -18.71 6.64
N GLU A 165 20.87 -19.20 7.00
CA GLU A 165 21.02 -20.21 8.04
C GLU A 165 22.08 -19.80 9.07
N PHE A 166 21.73 -19.90 10.35
CA PHE A 166 22.63 -19.67 11.48
C PHE A 166 22.48 -20.81 12.49
N GLU A 167 23.57 -21.51 12.77
CA GLU A 167 23.59 -22.62 13.75
C GLU A 167 22.46 -23.65 13.48
N LYS A 168 22.28 -24.04 12.21
CA LYS A 168 21.23 -24.96 11.72
C LYS A 168 19.78 -24.45 11.82
N LYS A 169 19.57 -23.19 12.23
CA LYS A 169 18.26 -22.52 12.16
C LYS A 169 18.17 -21.72 10.87
N LYS A 170 17.00 -21.77 10.24
CA LYS A 170 16.73 -21.02 8.99
C LYS A 170 15.89 -19.80 9.28
N ILE A 171 16.13 -18.76 8.52
CA ILE A 171 15.35 -17.52 8.52
C ILE A 171 15.16 -17.03 7.09
N HIS A 172 13.93 -16.64 6.76
CA HIS A 172 13.59 -16.06 5.47
C HIS A 172 13.70 -14.54 5.52
N LEU A 173 14.39 -13.96 4.55
CA LEU A 173 14.53 -12.51 4.40
C LEU A 173 13.79 -12.04 3.15
N SER A 174 12.96 -11.02 3.28
CA SER A 174 12.25 -10.42 2.15
C SER A 174 12.49 -8.91 2.09
N LEU A 175 13.25 -8.45 1.10
CA LEU A 175 13.41 -7.03 0.81
C LEU A 175 12.26 -6.56 -0.07
N THR A 176 11.48 -5.61 0.41
CA THR A 176 10.34 -5.05 -0.32
C THR A 176 10.80 -4.12 -1.44
N SER A 177 10.23 -4.29 -2.64
CA SER A 177 10.39 -3.32 -3.74
C SER A 177 9.73 -1.99 -3.37
N ASN A 178 10.34 -0.87 -3.71
CA ASN A 178 9.79 0.45 -3.42
C ASN A 178 10.28 1.51 -4.42
N PRO A 179 9.54 2.61 -4.61
CA PRO A 179 9.96 3.72 -5.46
C PRO A 179 10.96 4.63 -4.74
N SER A 180 11.41 5.70 -5.43
CA SER A 180 12.26 6.75 -4.84
C SER A 180 11.54 7.65 -3.80
N HIS A 181 10.25 7.46 -3.57
CA HIS A 181 9.47 8.18 -2.56
C HIS A 181 9.85 7.68 -1.18
N LEU A 182 10.73 8.43 -0.52
CA LEU A 182 11.33 8.04 0.75
C LEU A 182 10.25 7.77 1.82
N GLU A 183 10.47 6.73 2.63
CA GLU A 183 9.63 6.30 3.74
C GLU A 183 8.24 5.71 3.35
N ALA A 184 7.82 5.84 2.09
CA ALA A 184 6.53 5.30 1.63
C ALA A 184 6.43 3.76 1.77
N VAL A 185 7.55 3.07 1.83
CA VAL A 185 7.63 1.61 2.05
C VAL A 185 7.33 1.19 3.49
N ASN A 186 7.42 2.09 4.46
CA ASN A 186 7.29 1.75 5.89
C ASN A 186 5.95 1.08 6.21
N PRO A 187 4.79 1.66 5.92
CA PRO A 187 3.51 1.00 6.18
C PRO A 187 3.32 -0.26 5.33
N VAL A 188 3.91 -0.33 4.14
CA VAL A 188 3.87 -1.54 3.29
C VAL A 188 4.57 -2.72 3.98
N VAL A 189 5.73 -2.48 4.58
CA VAL A 189 6.45 -3.49 5.37
C VAL A 189 5.62 -3.93 6.56
N ALA A 190 5.06 -3.00 7.33
CA ALA A 190 4.20 -3.32 8.47
C ALA A 190 2.99 -4.19 8.06
N GLY A 191 2.34 -3.85 6.94
CA GLY A 191 1.24 -4.64 6.38
C GLY A 191 1.65 -6.05 5.98
N LYS A 192 2.81 -6.21 5.34
CA LYS A 192 3.36 -7.52 4.98
C LYS A 192 3.68 -8.36 6.22
N VAL A 193 4.30 -7.76 7.24
CA VAL A 193 4.59 -8.44 8.52
C VAL A 193 3.29 -8.96 9.14
N ARG A 194 2.28 -8.10 9.25
CA ARG A 194 0.98 -8.49 9.81
C ARG A 194 0.31 -9.63 9.03
N ALA A 195 0.35 -9.59 7.71
CA ALA A 195 -0.23 -10.64 6.88
C ALA A 195 0.48 -11.98 7.08
N LYS A 196 1.83 -11.99 7.11
CA LYS A 196 2.60 -13.20 7.39
C LYS A 196 2.33 -13.76 8.79
N GLN A 197 2.24 -12.89 9.82
CA GLN A 197 1.85 -13.28 11.17
C GLN A 197 0.46 -13.92 11.20
N THR A 198 -0.50 -13.36 10.46
CA THR A 198 -1.86 -13.91 10.34
C THR A 198 -1.85 -15.29 9.71
N LEU A 199 -1.13 -15.47 8.60
CA LEU A 199 -0.98 -16.77 7.92
C LEU A 199 -0.27 -17.82 8.79
N ALA A 200 0.78 -17.40 9.51
CA ALA A 200 1.51 -18.26 10.45
C ALA A 200 0.75 -18.52 11.76
N LYS A 201 -0.43 -17.91 11.95
CA LYS A 201 -1.19 -17.92 13.23
C LYS A 201 -0.35 -17.46 14.41
N ASP A 202 0.57 -16.55 14.17
CA ASP A 202 1.52 -15.99 15.14
C ASP A 202 0.85 -14.93 16.01
N LYS A 203 0.15 -15.36 17.06
CA LYS A 203 -0.56 -14.47 17.98
C LYS A 203 0.38 -13.70 18.92
N THR A 204 1.56 -14.20 19.14
CA THR A 204 2.58 -13.65 20.07
C THR A 204 3.58 -12.75 19.36
N THR A 205 3.53 -12.69 18.02
CA THR A 205 4.46 -11.91 17.19
C THR A 205 5.93 -12.30 17.35
N ASP A 206 6.14 -13.62 17.54
CA ASP A 206 7.46 -14.22 17.76
C ASP A 206 8.11 -14.78 16.49
N LYS A 207 7.37 -14.85 15.36
CA LYS A 207 7.86 -15.50 14.15
C LYS A 207 8.26 -14.54 13.04
N VAL A 208 7.59 -13.39 12.94
CA VAL A 208 7.80 -12.44 11.84
C VAL A 208 8.04 -11.04 12.37
N ILE A 209 9.11 -10.39 11.89
CA ILE A 209 9.45 -9.01 12.28
C ILE A 209 9.65 -8.09 11.08
N GLY A 210 9.49 -6.79 11.32
CA GLY A 210 9.85 -5.72 10.38
C GLY A 210 11.22 -5.13 10.70
N LEU A 211 11.99 -4.84 9.66
CA LEU A 211 13.22 -4.06 9.72
C LEU A 211 13.13 -2.91 8.72
N LEU A 212 13.15 -1.68 9.20
CA LEU A 212 13.13 -0.48 8.38
C LEU A 212 14.47 0.25 8.46
N ILE A 213 15.06 0.53 7.29
CA ILE A 213 16.34 1.23 7.18
C ILE A 213 16.07 2.61 6.59
N HIS A 214 16.38 3.64 7.35
CA HIS A 214 16.05 5.04 7.07
C HIS A 214 17.31 5.88 6.76
N GLY A 215 17.11 6.96 6.02
CA GLY A 215 18.05 8.08 6.02
C GLY A 215 17.63 9.12 7.07
N ASP A 216 18.60 9.84 7.67
CA ASP A 216 18.35 10.80 8.73
C ASP A 216 17.40 11.95 8.34
N ALA A 217 17.58 12.51 7.15
CA ALA A 217 16.68 13.56 6.66
C ALA A 217 15.28 13.04 6.35
N ALA A 218 15.15 11.78 5.91
CA ALA A 218 13.88 11.18 5.55
C ALA A 218 13.04 10.83 6.79
N ILE A 219 13.63 10.17 7.78
CA ILE A 219 12.91 9.80 9.02
C ILE A 219 12.41 11.05 9.78
N ALA A 220 13.20 12.12 9.75
CA ALA A 220 12.83 13.39 10.40
C ALA A 220 11.78 14.19 9.63
N GLY A 221 11.73 14.07 8.28
CA GLY A 221 10.96 14.99 7.43
C GLY A 221 9.68 14.42 6.83
N GLN A 222 9.59 13.11 6.64
CA GLN A 222 8.44 12.49 5.96
C GLN A 222 7.31 12.15 6.93
N GLY A 223 6.13 12.76 6.75
CA GLY A 223 4.97 12.56 7.63
C GLY A 223 4.52 11.12 7.80
N VAL A 224 4.70 10.28 6.78
CA VAL A 224 4.35 8.85 6.84
C VAL A 224 5.15 8.08 7.91
N VAL A 225 6.30 8.60 8.35
CA VAL A 225 7.06 8.04 9.48
C VAL A 225 6.24 8.15 10.76
N ALA A 226 5.69 9.34 11.05
CA ALA A 226 4.81 9.55 12.20
C ALA A 226 3.57 8.65 12.13
N GLU A 227 2.95 8.53 10.95
CA GLU A 227 1.81 7.64 10.72
C GLU A 227 2.18 6.18 10.98
N THR A 228 3.37 5.73 10.56
CA THR A 228 3.86 4.37 10.79
C THR A 228 4.08 4.09 12.28
N PHE A 229 4.71 5.01 13.01
CA PHE A 229 4.84 4.89 14.47
C PHE A 229 3.48 4.90 15.16
N ALA A 230 2.57 5.81 14.77
CA ALA A 230 1.24 5.91 15.38
C ALA A 230 0.43 4.61 15.27
N MET A 231 0.58 3.83 14.20
CA MET A 231 -0.14 2.57 14.05
C MET A 231 0.50 1.39 14.80
N SER A 232 1.76 1.49 15.23
CA SER A 232 2.58 0.34 15.64
C SER A 232 2.02 -0.48 16.82
N GLN A 233 1.25 0.14 17.72
CA GLN A 233 0.62 -0.52 18.86
C GLN A 233 -0.91 -0.63 18.75
N LEU A 234 -1.51 -0.13 17.67
CA LEU A 234 -2.96 -0.21 17.48
C LEU A 234 -3.38 -1.64 17.15
N ARG A 235 -4.47 -2.10 17.77
CA ARG A 235 -4.94 -3.49 17.72
C ARG A 235 -5.01 -4.09 16.31
N GLY A 236 -5.45 -3.33 15.33
CA GLY A 236 -5.60 -3.77 13.94
C GLY A 236 -4.31 -3.74 13.12
N PHE A 237 -3.28 -3.06 13.61
CA PHE A 237 -2.07 -2.74 12.85
C PHE A 237 -0.77 -3.23 13.52
N LYS A 238 -0.79 -3.48 14.83
CA LYS A 238 0.41 -3.88 15.55
C LYS A 238 1.03 -5.16 15.00
N THR A 239 2.36 -5.17 14.98
CA THR A 239 3.19 -6.27 14.50
C THR A 239 4.16 -6.81 15.57
N GLY A 240 4.04 -6.33 16.80
CA GLY A 240 4.96 -6.65 17.89
C GLY A 240 6.30 -5.91 17.77
N GLY A 241 6.27 -4.69 17.28
CA GLY A 241 7.41 -3.80 17.12
C GLY A 241 8.24 -4.04 15.85
N THR A 242 8.78 -2.95 15.36
CA THR A 242 9.70 -2.87 14.23
C THR A 242 11.07 -2.44 14.72
N ILE A 243 12.14 -2.96 14.13
CA ILE A 243 13.49 -2.45 14.33
C ILE A 243 13.73 -1.37 13.29
N HIS A 244 14.00 -0.14 13.73
CA HIS A 244 14.32 1.00 12.90
C HIS A 244 15.82 1.24 12.92
N PHE A 245 16.48 1.17 11.77
CA PHE A 245 17.90 1.43 11.64
C PHE A 245 18.12 2.70 10.81
N VAL A 246 18.73 3.71 11.38
CA VAL A 246 18.96 5.00 10.71
C VAL A 246 20.40 5.10 10.24
N ILE A 247 20.60 5.29 8.95
CA ILE A 247 21.88 5.68 8.35
C ILE A 247 21.98 7.20 8.48
N ASN A 248 22.49 7.68 9.61
CA ASN A 248 22.60 9.10 9.91
C ASN A 248 23.90 9.66 9.34
N ASN A 249 23.90 9.93 8.06
CA ASN A 249 25.06 10.53 7.39
C ASN A 249 25.12 12.06 7.50
N GLN A 250 24.21 12.66 8.28
CA GLN A 250 24.21 14.07 8.69
C GLN A 250 24.04 15.05 7.51
N ILE A 251 23.39 14.60 6.44
CA ILE A 251 23.08 15.42 5.26
C ILE A 251 21.92 14.85 4.46
N GLY A 252 20.97 15.68 4.06
CA GLY A 252 19.89 15.34 3.12
C GLY A 252 20.18 15.91 1.73
N PHE A 253 20.71 15.12 0.81
CA PHE A 253 21.21 15.54 -0.50
C PHE A 253 22.26 16.65 -0.34
N THR A 254 21.85 17.95 -0.34
CA THR A 254 22.68 19.14 -0.12
C THR A 254 22.31 19.91 1.15
N THR A 255 21.32 19.43 1.91
CA THR A 255 20.75 20.12 3.07
C THR A 255 21.39 19.62 4.37
N MET A 256 22.02 20.53 5.11
CA MET A 256 22.58 20.22 6.43
C MET A 256 21.46 20.04 7.48
N PRO A 257 21.72 19.30 8.58
CA PRO A 257 20.72 19.03 9.62
C PRO A 257 20.07 20.29 10.19
N GLN A 258 20.82 21.34 10.41
CA GLN A 258 20.33 22.63 10.93
C GLN A 258 19.28 23.32 10.05
N TYR A 259 19.19 22.95 8.76
CA TYR A 259 18.17 23.42 7.82
C TYR A 259 17.12 22.34 7.50
N GLY A 260 17.36 21.11 7.91
CA GLY A 260 16.53 19.96 7.59
C GLY A 260 15.61 19.50 8.71
N ARG A 261 15.90 19.86 9.96
CA ARG A 261 15.08 19.51 11.13
C ARG A 261 15.25 20.51 12.26
N SER A 262 14.21 20.67 13.08
CA SER A 262 14.24 21.52 14.27
C SER A 262 14.81 20.80 15.50
N ALA A 263 14.71 19.49 15.54
CA ALA A 263 15.14 18.67 16.66
C ALA A 263 16.65 18.38 16.63
N PRO A 264 17.30 18.17 17.79
CA PRO A 264 18.70 17.79 17.87
C PRO A 264 19.00 16.49 17.10
N TYR A 265 18.12 15.49 17.25
CA TYR A 265 18.26 14.19 16.60
C TYR A 265 17.16 13.95 15.59
N CYS A 266 17.47 13.25 14.50
CA CYS A 266 16.50 12.85 13.50
C CYS A 266 15.47 11.83 14.04
N THR A 267 15.79 11.19 15.13
CA THR A 267 15.03 10.11 15.77
C THR A 267 14.04 10.57 16.84
N GLU A 268 13.92 11.89 17.08
CA GLU A 268 12.96 12.45 18.05
C GLU A 268 11.51 11.97 17.82
N ILE A 269 11.15 11.71 16.58
CA ILE A 269 9.84 11.20 16.21
C ILE A 269 9.50 9.86 16.87
N ALA A 270 10.48 9.02 17.17
CA ALA A 270 10.28 7.72 17.81
C ALA A 270 9.89 7.84 19.29
N LYS A 271 10.18 8.97 19.93
CA LYS A 271 9.75 9.24 21.32
C LYS A 271 8.23 9.34 21.45
N MET A 272 7.53 9.62 20.38
CA MET A 272 6.06 9.63 20.33
C MET A 272 5.45 8.30 20.80
N VAL A 273 6.12 7.18 20.49
CA VAL A 273 5.71 5.83 20.91
C VAL A 273 6.60 5.26 22.02
N GLN A 274 7.42 6.10 22.65
CA GLN A 274 8.31 5.75 23.74
C GLN A 274 9.34 4.66 23.38
N ALA A 275 9.76 4.59 22.12
CA ALA A 275 10.78 3.66 21.67
C ALA A 275 12.16 4.05 22.23
N PRO A 276 12.97 3.11 22.76
CA PRO A 276 14.37 3.39 23.10
C PRO A 276 15.18 3.70 21.83
N ILE A 277 16.15 4.61 21.95
CA ILE A 277 17.01 5.04 20.85
C ILE A 277 18.46 4.80 21.23
N PHE A 278 19.15 3.99 20.44
CA PHE A 278 20.57 3.72 20.58
C PHE A 278 21.35 4.52 19.53
N HIS A 279 22.01 5.60 19.93
CA HIS A 279 22.92 6.35 19.09
C HIS A 279 24.29 5.67 19.10
N VAL A 280 24.87 5.45 17.95
CA VAL A 280 26.13 4.74 17.84
C VAL A 280 27.05 5.34 16.78
N ASN A 281 28.35 5.42 17.10
CA ASN A 281 29.37 5.86 16.14
C ASN A 281 29.62 4.78 15.09
N GLY A 282 29.30 5.08 13.81
CA GLY A 282 29.50 4.18 12.67
C GLY A 282 30.97 3.82 12.39
N ASP A 283 31.92 4.57 12.91
CA ASP A 283 33.36 4.25 12.83
C ASP A 283 33.81 3.21 13.90
N ASP A 284 32.90 2.79 14.79
CA ASP A 284 33.11 1.68 15.73
C ASP A 284 32.16 0.51 15.40
N PRO A 285 32.55 -0.39 14.49
CA PRO A 285 31.70 -1.47 14.03
C PRO A 285 31.35 -2.47 15.12
N GLU A 286 32.19 -2.66 16.15
CA GLU A 286 31.88 -3.49 17.31
C GLU A 286 30.71 -2.89 18.13
N ALA A 287 30.71 -1.57 18.31
CA ALA A 287 29.64 -0.85 18.97
C ALA A 287 28.32 -0.92 18.18
N VAL A 288 28.38 -0.80 16.84
CA VAL A 288 27.20 -0.96 15.96
C VAL A 288 26.60 -2.36 16.09
N VAL A 289 27.43 -3.40 16.04
CA VAL A 289 26.97 -4.79 16.20
C VAL A 289 26.38 -5.01 17.59
N HIS A 290 26.98 -4.42 18.64
CA HIS A 290 26.46 -4.50 20.00
C HIS A 290 25.04 -3.91 20.15
N VAL A 291 24.83 -2.67 19.69
CA VAL A 291 23.51 -2.04 19.79
C VAL A 291 22.46 -2.72 18.91
N CYS A 292 22.83 -3.25 17.76
CA CYS A 292 21.94 -4.03 16.91
C CYS A 292 21.44 -5.32 17.61
N ARG A 293 22.34 -5.98 18.37
CA ARG A 293 21.94 -7.11 19.23
C ARG A 293 20.97 -6.67 20.31
N LEU A 294 21.27 -5.60 21.06
CA LEU A 294 20.41 -5.09 22.11
C LEU A 294 19.04 -4.67 21.58
N ALA A 295 18.99 -3.98 20.44
CA ALA A 295 17.75 -3.59 19.80
C ALA A 295 16.89 -4.81 19.45
N THR A 296 17.49 -5.86 18.90
CA THR A 296 16.77 -7.11 18.56
C THR A 296 16.25 -7.81 19.82
N GLU A 297 17.05 -7.89 20.88
CA GLU A 297 16.66 -8.46 22.18
C GLU A 297 15.51 -7.67 22.81
N PHE A 298 15.58 -6.33 22.79
CA PHE A 298 14.53 -5.45 23.32
C PHE A 298 13.20 -5.67 22.59
N ARG A 299 13.23 -5.57 21.25
CA ARG A 299 12.03 -5.81 20.41
C ARG A 299 11.43 -7.20 20.68
N ASN A 300 12.26 -8.24 20.76
CA ASN A 300 11.77 -9.60 20.97
C ASN A 300 11.17 -9.79 22.36
N LYS A 301 11.69 -9.11 23.38
CA LYS A 301 11.16 -9.18 24.74
C LYS A 301 9.87 -8.39 24.93
N PHE A 302 9.85 -7.13 24.47
CA PHE A 302 8.77 -6.19 24.81
C PHE A 302 7.73 -6.01 23.69
N LYS A 303 8.00 -6.49 22.48
CA LYS A 303 7.09 -6.42 21.33
C LYS A 303 6.67 -4.97 20.97
N VAL A 304 7.61 -4.05 21.06
CA VAL A 304 7.48 -2.63 20.73
C VAL A 304 8.64 -2.19 19.83
N ASP A 305 8.50 -1.02 19.24
CA ASP A 305 9.52 -0.45 18.34
C ASP A 305 10.82 -0.11 19.10
N VAL A 306 11.91 -0.13 18.34
CA VAL A 306 13.25 0.25 18.82
C VAL A 306 14.02 0.91 17.69
N VAL A 307 14.88 1.87 18.02
CA VAL A 307 15.65 2.63 17.03
C VAL A 307 17.15 2.48 17.28
N VAL A 308 17.89 2.22 16.21
CA VAL A 308 19.35 2.31 16.14
C VAL A 308 19.70 3.49 15.25
N ASP A 309 20.32 4.51 15.79
CA ASP A 309 20.76 5.71 15.07
C ASP A 309 22.27 5.65 14.85
N MET A 310 22.70 5.19 13.69
CA MET A 310 24.12 5.06 13.34
C MET A 310 24.65 6.37 12.77
N PHE A 311 25.38 7.14 13.59
CA PHE A 311 26.10 8.34 13.15
C PHE A 311 27.26 7.96 12.23
N CYS A 312 27.16 8.38 11.00
CA CYS A 312 28.18 8.14 9.98
C CYS A 312 28.34 9.38 9.08
N TYR A 313 28.94 9.23 7.93
CA TYR A 313 29.07 10.27 6.93
C TYR A 313 28.88 9.69 5.53
N ARG A 314 28.63 10.52 4.54
CA ARG A 314 28.55 10.15 3.15
C ARG A 314 29.86 10.55 2.48
N ARG A 315 30.68 9.59 2.04
CA ARG A 315 32.00 9.86 1.48
C ARG A 315 31.95 10.52 0.11
N SER A 316 31.05 10.08 -0.73
CA SER A 316 30.83 10.58 -2.10
C SER A 316 29.64 11.53 -2.18
N GLY A 317 29.29 12.05 -3.35
CA GLY A 317 28.08 12.84 -3.56
C GLY A 317 26.79 12.07 -3.29
N HIS A 318 25.64 12.73 -3.38
CA HIS A 318 24.35 12.05 -3.24
C HIS A 318 24.19 10.91 -4.25
N ASN A 319 24.61 11.16 -5.46
CA ASN A 319 24.80 10.17 -6.51
C ASN A 319 26.14 10.44 -7.23
N GLU A 320 26.48 9.61 -8.19
CA GLU A 320 27.78 9.58 -8.84
C GLU A 320 28.08 10.78 -9.75
N ALA A 321 27.06 11.60 -10.05
CA ALA A 321 27.19 12.85 -10.81
C ALA A 321 27.23 14.09 -9.91
N ASP A 322 27.12 13.93 -8.59
CA ASP A 322 27.03 15.02 -7.62
C ASP A 322 28.41 15.35 -7.01
N GLU A 323 28.81 16.62 -7.06
CA GLU A 323 30.02 17.12 -6.37
C GLU A 323 29.63 17.83 -5.07
N PRO A 324 29.71 17.13 -3.93
CA PRO A 324 29.16 17.61 -2.67
C PRO A 324 29.93 18.81 -2.07
N SER A 325 31.16 19.06 -2.52
CA SER A 325 31.97 20.20 -2.03
C SER A 325 31.41 21.55 -2.51
N PHE A 326 30.53 21.57 -3.52
CA PHE A 326 29.86 22.79 -3.96
C PHE A 326 28.98 23.41 -2.86
N THR A 327 28.36 22.59 -2.02
CA THR A 327 27.46 23.04 -0.96
C THR A 327 28.00 22.82 0.44
N GLN A 328 28.86 21.80 0.67
CA GLN A 328 29.44 21.47 1.97
C GLN A 328 30.99 21.39 1.92
N PRO A 329 31.69 22.47 1.60
CA PRO A 329 33.14 22.44 1.37
C PRO A 329 33.95 22.05 2.62
N LEU A 330 33.54 22.52 3.80
CA LEU A 330 34.26 22.20 5.06
C LEU A 330 34.04 20.75 5.49
N MET A 331 32.80 20.27 5.40
CA MET A 331 32.46 18.89 5.72
C MET A 331 33.25 17.92 4.82
N TYR A 332 33.24 18.14 3.53
CA TYR A 332 33.93 17.25 2.59
C TYR A 332 35.49 17.40 2.62
N LYS A 333 35.98 18.56 3.03
CA LYS A 333 37.42 18.71 3.34
C LYS A 333 37.81 17.84 4.54
N ALA A 334 36.95 17.71 5.55
CA ALA A 334 37.15 16.81 6.69
C ALA A 334 37.02 15.33 6.28
N ILE A 335 35.95 14.98 5.53
CA ILE A 335 35.71 13.61 5.07
C ILE A 335 36.85 13.08 4.19
N LYS A 336 37.40 13.89 3.29
CA LYS A 336 38.56 13.49 2.44
C LYS A 336 39.80 13.08 3.25
N LYS A 337 39.98 13.64 4.45
CA LYS A 337 41.06 13.28 5.36
C LYS A 337 40.77 12.04 6.21
N GLN A 338 39.53 11.64 6.26
CA GLN A 338 39.08 10.53 7.12
C GLN A 338 39.53 9.19 6.54
N ILE A 339 40.15 8.37 7.33
CA ILE A 339 40.48 6.99 7.00
C ILE A 339 39.15 6.19 7.00
N THR A 340 38.99 5.21 6.08
CA THR A 340 37.77 4.41 6.01
C THR A 340 37.57 3.58 7.27
N THR A 341 36.32 3.28 7.61
CA THR A 341 35.96 2.47 8.78
C THR A 341 36.65 1.11 8.75
N ARG A 342 36.73 0.47 7.57
CA ARG A 342 37.48 -0.78 7.37
C ARG A 342 38.95 -0.64 7.77
N LYS A 343 39.64 0.37 7.26
CA LYS A 343 41.09 0.58 7.56
C LYS A 343 41.34 0.94 9.02
N LYS A 344 40.43 1.70 9.66
CA LYS A 344 40.50 1.98 11.10
C LYS A 344 40.40 0.71 11.91
N TYR A 345 39.41 -0.13 11.55
CA TYR A 345 39.15 -1.37 12.24
C TYR A 345 40.29 -2.39 11.99
N GLU A 346 40.82 -2.50 10.76
CA GLU A 346 41.99 -3.28 10.41
C GLU A 346 43.17 -2.94 11.32
N LYS A 347 43.53 -1.65 11.41
CA LYS A 347 44.63 -1.17 12.29
C LYS A 347 44.38 -1.60 13.76
N LYS A 348 43.18 -1.39 14.29
CA LYS A 348 42.80 -1.83 15.64
C LYS A 348 43.00 -3.33 15.86
N LEU A 349 42.62 -4.16 14.88
CA LEU A 349 42.73 -5.62 14.99
C LEU A 349 44.19 -6.09 14.94
N ILE A 350 45.02 -5.45 14.13
CA ILE A 350 46.47 -5.74 14.04
C ILE A 350 47.17 -5.33 15.33
N GLU A 351 46.92 -4.13 15.84
CA GLU A 351 47.47 -3.63 17.11
C GLU A 351 47.13 -4.51 18.29
N ASN A 352 45.96 -5.15 18.26
CA ASN A 352 45.47 -6.06 19.32
C ASN A 352 45.84 -7.55 19.06
N ASN A 353 46.69 -7.85 18.06
CA ASN A 353 47.07 -9.20 17.64
C ASN A 353 45.88 -10.12 17.34
N THR A 354 44.73 -9.57 16.91
CA THR A 354 43.58 -10.34 16.47
C THR A 354 43.69 -10.77 15.01
N LEU A 355 44.38 -9.96 14.19
CA LEU A 355 44.56 -10.14 12.75
C LEU A 355 46.04 -9.84 12.42
N SER A 356 46.67 -10.65 11.57
CA SER A 356 47.99 -10.31 11.02
C SER A 356 47.86 -9.44 9.75
N GLU A 357 48.91 -8.73 9.35
CA GLU A 357 48.93 -7.98 8.08
C GLU A 357 48.78 -8.90 6.87
N GLU A 358 49.30 -10.13 6.97
CA GLU A 358 49.19 -11.14 5.91
C GLU A 358 47.76 -11.63 5.78
N GLU A 359 47.13 -12.05 6.89
CA GLU A 359 45.73 -12.42 6.89
C GLU A 359 44.80 -11.31 6.35
N SER A 360 45.08 -10.04 6.67
CA SER A 360 44.34 -8.90 6.15
C SER A 360 44.48 -8.80 4.64
N ARG A 361 45.68 -8.89 4.11
CA ARG A 361 45.94 -8.86 2.66
C ARG A 361 45.23 -10.01 1.96
N ASP A 362 45.35 -11.22 2.48
CA ASP A 362 44.69 -12.41 1.92
C ASP A 362 43.15 -12.25 1.83
N ILE A 363 42.50 -11.72 2.86
CA ILE A 363 41.05 -11.45 2.87
C ILE A 363 40.70 -10.42 1.78
N VAL A 364 41.45 -9.33 1.69
CA VAL A 364 41.20 -8.24 0.72
C VAL A 364 41.41 -8.72 -0.71
N ASP A 365 42.52 -9.42 -0.99
CA ASP A 365 42.86 -9.83 -2.35
C ASP A 365 42.03 -11.01 -2.83
N SER A 366 41.65 -11.93 -1.92
CA SER A 366 40.72 -12.99 -2.21
C SER A 366 39.35 -12.43 -2.64
N PHE A 367 38.86 -11.39 -1.97
CA PHE A 367 37.57 -10.79 -2.33
C PHE A 367 37.64 -9.97 -3.64
N LYS A 368 38.73 -9.26 -3.91
CA LYS A 368 38.96 -8.60 -5.21
C LYS A 368 38.94 -9.60 -6.36
N ASN A 369 39.71 -10.69 -6.21
CA ASN A 369 39.76 -11.76 -7.20
C ASN A 369 38.40 -12.43 -7.40
N PHE A 370 37.63 -12.57 -6.34
CA PHE A 370 36.27 -13.08 -6.42
C PHE A 370 35.36 -12.14 -7.25
N LEU A 371 35.42 -10.82 -7.01
CA LEU A 371 34.63 -9.85 -7.76
C LEU A 371 35.01 -9.81 -9.26
N ASP A 372 36.30 -9.91 -9.59
CA ASP A 372 36.75 -9.97 -10.98
C ASP A 372 36.22 -11.25 -11.68
N LYS A 373 36.24 -12.41 -11.00
CA LYS A 373 35.67 -13.66 -11.52
C LYS A 373 34.14 -13.56 -11.72
N GLU A 374 33.43 -12.99 -10.77
CA GLU A 374 31.99 -12.75 -10.88
C GLU A 374 31.66 -11.82 -12.05
N PHE A 375 32.48 -10.79 -12.28
CA PHE A 375 32.31 -9.87 -13.39
C PHE A 375 32.55 -10.57 -14.75
N GLU A 376 33.60 -11.38 -14.89
CA GLU A 376 33.83 -12.16 -16.11
C GLU A 376 32.68 -13.14 -16.38
N SER A 377 32.11 -13.71 -15.34
CA SER A 377 31.00 -14.66 -15.45
C SER A 377 29.70 -14.03 -15.95
N THR A 378 29.58 -12.69 -15.93
CA THR A 378 28.39 -11.99 -16.46
C THR A 378 28.22 -12.14 -17.95
N LYS A 379 29.31 -12.34 -18.71
CA LYS A 379 29.29 -12.51 -20.18
C LYS A 379 28.40 -13.66 -20.62
N ASN A 380 28.29 -14.72 -19.82
CA ASN A 380 27.51 -15.93 -20.10
C ASN A 380 26.27 -16.05 -19.18
N TYR A 381 25.99 -15.03 -18.38
CA TYR A 381 24.89 -15.09 -17.43
C TYR A 381 23.53 -15.01 -18.17
N LYS A 382 22.74 -16.07 -18.03
CA LYS A 382 21.33 -16.07 -18.44
C LYS A 382 20.48 -16.04 -17.18
N PRO A 383 19.61 -15.06 -17.02
CA PRO A 383 18.67 -15.03 -15.88
C PRO A 383 17.82 -16.29 -15.85
N ASN A 384 17.73 -16.95 -14.73
CA ASN A 384 16.76 -18.02 -14.54
C ASN A 384 15.35 -17.41 -14.60
N LYS A 385 14.39 -18.16 -15.17
CA LYS A 385 12.99 -17.78 -15.12
C LYS A 385 12.58 -17.69 -13.65
N VAL A 386 12.26 -16.49 -13.19
CA VAL A 386 11.78 -16.28 -11.82
C VAL A 386 10.31 -16.63 -11.82
N ASP A 387 9.94 -17.63 -11.06
CA ASP A 387 8.53 -17.87 -10.75
C ASP A 387 8.12 -16.88 -9.65
N TRP A 388 7.54 -15.77 -10.07
CA TRP A 388 7.09 -14.71 -9.18
C TRP A 388 5.72 -14.98 -8.54
N LEU A 389 5.10 -16.12 -8.90
CA LEU A 389 3.84 -16.64 -8.34
C LEU A 389 4.07 -17.87 -7.44
N GLU A 390 5.18 -17.90 -6.70
CA GLU A 390 5.49 -18.94 -5.72
C GLU A 390 4.81 -18.71 -4.35
N GLY A 391 4.87 -19.74 -3.50
CA GLY A 391 4.37 -19.69 -2.12
C GLY A 391 2.86 -19.52 -2.06
N THR A 392 2.36 -18.49 -1.39
CA THR A 392 0.93 -18.21 -1.23
C THR A 392 0.23 -17.85 -2.55
N TRP A 393 1.00 -17.48 -3.59
CA TRP A 393 0.50 -17.11 -4.93
C TRP A 393 0.44 -18.30 -5.89
N THR A 394 0.90 -19.48 -5.49
CA THR A 394 0.86 -20.70 -6.32
C THR A 394 -0.56 -21.00 -6.79
N GLY A 395 -0.72 -21.28 -8.09
CA GLY A 395 -2.02 -21.54 -8.72
C GLY A 395 -2.74 -20.30 -9.25
N LEU A 396 -2.19 -19.10 -9.01
CA LEU A 396 -2.66 -17.89 -9.67
C LEU A 396 -1.88 -17.65 -10.97
N SER A 397 -2.43 -16.85 -11.86
CA SER A 397 -1.84 -16.52 -13.16
C SER A 397 -1.95 -15.03 -13.46
N THR A 398 -1.36 -14.59 -14.56
CA THR A 398 -1.66 -13.28 -15.14
C THR A 398 -3.07 -13.29 -15.76
N ALA A 399 -3.71 -12.12 -15.82
CA ALA A 399 -5.04 -11.99 -16.41
C ALA A 399 -5.02 -12.36 -17.91
N THR A 400 -5.75 -13.42 -18.26
CA THR A 400 -6.02 -13.79 -19.67
C THR A 400 -7.40 -13.31 -20.09
N PHE A 401 -7.63 -13.19 -21.40
CA PHE A 401 -8.88 -12.64 -21.92
C PHE A 401 -10.13 -13.41 -21.44
N ASP A 402 -10.04 -14.73 -21.35
CA ASP A 402 -11.16 -15.62 -20.99
C ASP A 402 -11.41 -15.72 -19.48
N ALA A 403 -10.42 -15.42 -18.63
CA ALA A 403 -10.50 -15.55 -17.18
C ALA A 403 -11.25 -14.38 -16.48
N ARG A 404 -11.74 -13.39 -17.24
CA ARG A 404 -12.24 -12.12 -16.67
C ARG A 404 -13.62 -12.19 -16.01
N ARG A 405 -14.41 -13.24 -16.20
CA ARG A 405 -15.78 -13.29 -15.67
C ARG A 405 -15.83 -13.77 -14.22
N GLY A 406 -15.37 -14.83 -13.81
CA GLY A 406 -15.50 -15.40 -12.47
C GLY A 406 -16.94 -15.92 -12.20
N LYS A 407 -17.04 -17.08 -11.58
CA LYS A 407 -18.33 -17.65 -11.12
C LYS A 407 -18.61 -17.12 -9.70
N THR A 408 -19.57 -16.22 -9.57
CA THR A 408 -19.82 -15.48 -8.33
C THR A 408 -21.19 -15.72 -7.72
N SER A 409 -22.09 -16.45 -8.42
CA SER A 409 -23.39 -16.84 -7.87
C SER A 409 -23.25 -17.81 -6.69
N VAL A 410 -24.24 -17.80 -5.82
CA VAL A 410 -24.33 -18.66 -4.65
C VAL A 410 -25.62 -19.48 -4.73
N LYS A 411 -25.65 -20.66 -4.15
CA LYS A 411 -26.90 -21.43 -4.03
C LYS A 411 -27.86 -20.71 -3.08
N GLU A 412 -29.12 -20.60 -3.44
CA GLU A 412 -30.17 -19.94 -2.63
C GLU A 412 -30.17 -20.43 -1.17
N LYS A 413 -30.15 -21.74 -0.98
CA LYS A 413 -30.10 -22.34 0.36
C LYS A 413 -28.91 -21.86 1.18
N THR A 414 -27.72 -21.72 0.56
CA THR A 414 -26.52 -21.19 1.21
C THR A 414 -26.71 -19.74 1.58
N LEU A 415 -27.24 -18.93 0.67
CA LEU A 415 -27.46 -17.49 0.88
C LEU A 415 -28.42 -17.24 2.05
N ILE A 416 -29.55 -17.95 2.09
CA ILE A 416 -30.52 -17.86 3.19
C ILE A 416 -29.94 -18.33 4.52
N ASN A 417 -29.19 -19.46 4.52
CA ASN A 417 -28.57 -19.98 5.73
C ASN A 417 -27.52 -19.01 6.32
N VAL A 418 -26.70 -18.46 5.46
CA VAL A 418 -25.70 -17.44 5.86
C VAL A 418 -26.39 -16.19 6.39
N ALA A 419 -27.44 -15.70 5.70
CA ALA A 419 -28.22 -14.54 6.14
C ALA A 419 -28.79 -14.72 7.54
N LYS A 420 -29.36 -15.89 7.84
CA LYS A 420 -29.89 -16.21 9.18
C LYS A 420 -28.83 -16.07 10.25
N LYS A 421 -27.66 -16.66 10.02
CA LYS A 421 -26.56 -16.68 10.99
C LYS A 421 -25.95 -15.31 11.25
N ILE A 422 -25.71 -14.51 10.21
CA ILE A 422 -25.07 -13.19 10.37
C ILE A 422 -25.99 -12.10 10.88
N HIS A 423 -27.32 -12.33 10.86
CA HIS A 423 -28.30 -11.39 11.42
C HIS A 423 -28.87 -11.85 12.77
N GLU A 424 -28.38 -12.98 13.29
CA GLU A 424 -28.71 -13.45 14.63
C GLU A 424 -27.89 -12.66 15.67
N ILE A 425 -28.57 -12.01 16.58
CA ILE A 425 -27.97 -11.31 17.72
C ILE A 425 -28.12 -12.22 18.94
N PRO A 426 -27.05 -12.52 19.69
CA PRO A 426 -27.14 -13.35 20.90
C PRO A 426 -28.19 -12.82 21.87
N ALA A 427 -28.93 -13.74 22.55
CA ALA A 427 -30.04 -13.37 23.42
C ALA A 427 -29.57 -12.55 24.64
N ASP A 428 -28.35 -12.78 25.10
CA ASP A 428 -27.68 -12.09 26.20
C ASP A 428 -27.00 -10.76 25.81
N PHE A 429 -27.05 -10.39 24.51
CA PHE A 429 -26.45 -9.15 24.01
C PHE A 429 -27.51 -8.05 23.86
N ASN A 430 -27.37 -6.97 24.61
CA ASN A 430 -28.30 -5.86 24.62
C ASN A 430 -28.03 -4.84 23.50
N ALA A 431 -28.26 -5.23 22.24
CA ALA A 431 -28.09 -4.33 21.09
C ALA A 431 -29.15 -3.22 21.08
N HIS A 432 -28.77 -2.03 20.59
CA HIS A 432 -29.70 -0.90 20.44
C HIS A 432 -30.95 -1.25 19.62
N ARG A 433 -32.15 -0.80 20.07
CA ARG A 433 -33.44 -1.16 19.48
C ARG A 433 -33.52 -0.96 17.97
N ARG A 434 -32.96 0.15 17.45
CA ARG A 434 -32.94 0.40 16.00
C ARG A 434 -32.07 -0.60 15.24
N ILE A 435 -30.97 -1.04 15.83
CA ILE A 435 -30.09 -2.05 15.24
C ILE A 435 -30.78 -3.40 15.17
N LYS A 436 -31.46 -3.82 16.25
CA LYS A 436 -32.27 -5.05 16.24
C LYS A 436 -33.31 -5.02 15.09
N LYS A 437 -33.97 -3.87 14.88
CA LYS A 437 -34.89 -3.70 13.76
C LYS A 437 -34.20 -3.80 12.40
N ILE A 438 -33.08 -3.09 12.18
CA ILE A 438 -32.31 -3.13 10.91
C ILE A 438 -31.91 -4.57 10.58
N TYR A 439 -31.41 -5.33 11.53
CA TYR A 439 -31.02 -6.72 11.35
C TYR A 439 -32.21 -7.62 11.01
N GLY A 440 -33.37 -7.42 11.65
CA GLY A 440 -34.60 -8.10 11.31
C GLY A 440 -35.11 -7.78 9.91
N ASP A 441 -35.09 -6.51 9.52
CA ASP A 441 -35.53 -6.06 8.19
C ASP A 441 -34.60 -6.64 7.10
N ARG A 442 -33.29 -6.69 7.31
CA ARG A 442 -32.31 -7.30 6.40
C ARG A 442 -32.57 -8.80 6.22
N LEU A 443 -32.71 -9.53 7.31
CA LEU A 443 -33.02 -10.95 7.25
C LEU A 443 -34.33 -11.20 6.51
N THR A 444 -35.36 -10.43 6.80
CA THR A 444 -36.69 -10.53 6.17
C THR A 444 -36.58 -10.29 4.66
N SER A 445 -35.78 -9.30 4.20
CA SER A 445 -35.60 -9.03 2.77
C SER A 445 -34.97 -10.22 2.02
N VAL A 446 -34.02 -10.91 2.65
CA VAL A 446 -33.38 -12.11 2.06
C VAL A 446 -34.32 -13.29 2.04
N ILE A 447 -35.05 -13.54 3.13
CA ILE A 447 -36.02 -14.65 3.19
C ILE A 447 -37.15 -14.47 2.17
N ASN A 448 -37.67 -13.24 2.04
CA ASN A 448 -38.72 -12.91 1.08
C ASN A 448 -38.18 -12.79 -0.36
N GLY A 449 -36.87 -12.80 -0.54
CA GLY A 449 -36.19 -12.69 -1.84
C GLY A 449 -36.35 -11.35 -2.52
N LYS A 450 -36.74 -10.28 -1.81
CA LYS A 450 -37.02 -8.95 -2.39
C LYS A 450 -36.53 -7.82 -1.50
N GLY A 451 -36.08 -6.72 -2.14
CA GLY A 451 -35.72 -5.50 -1.41
C GLY A 451 -34.37 -5.61 -0.68
N ILE A 452 -33.48 -6.47 -1.16
CA ILE A 452 -32.15 -6.64 -0.57
C ILE A 452 -31.33 -5.37 -0.85
N ASP A 453 -30.97 -4.65 0.20
CA ASP A 453 -30.29 -3.37 0.12
C ASP A 453 -28.75 -3.51 -0.03
N TRP A 454 -28.06 -2.38 -0.16
CA TRP A 454 -26.62 -2.33 -0.36
C TRP A 454 -25.84 -2.97 0.78
N ALA A 455 -26.14 -2.63 2.01
CA ALA A 455 -25.42 -3.10 3.19
C ALA A 455 -25.68 -4.60 3.45
N THR A 456 -26.89 -5.07 3.19
CA THR A 456 -27.22 -6.49 3.22
C THR A 456 -26.43 -7.25 2.17
N SER A 457 -26.35 -6.74 0.94
CA SER A 457 -25.58 -7.34 -0.14
C SER A 457 -24.08 -7.40 0.15
N GLU A 458 -23.52 -6.35 0.77
CA GLU A 458 -22.13 -6.36 1.26
C GLU A 458 -21.93 -7.47 2.29
N SER A 459 -22.77 -7.52 3.31
CA SER A 459 -22.67 -8.52 4.37
C SER A 459 -22.78 -9.95 3.82
N LEU A 460 -23.68 -10.18 2.85
CA LEU A 460 -23.83 -11.47 2.18
C LEU A 460 -22.60 -11.84 1.33
N ALA A 461 -22.01 -10.86 0.62
CA ALA A 461 -20.81 -11.09 -0.16
C ALA A 461 -19.63 -11.52 0.74
N LEU A 462 -19.42 -10.81 1.83
CA LEU A 462 -18.38 -11.11 2.81
C LEU A 462 -18.61 -12.45 3.50
N ALA A 463 -19.84 -12.68 3.97
CA ALA A 463 -20.16 -13.92 4.66
C ALA A 463 -20.04 -15.16 3.78
N THR A 464 -20.47 -15.08 2.52
CA THR A 464 -20.33 -16.19 1.58
C THR A 464 -18.87 -16.47 1.18
N LEU A 465 -18.00 -15.46 1.13
CA LEU A 465 -16.55 -15.65 0.96
C LEU A 465 -15.93 -16.32 2.18
N LEU A 466 -16.34 -15.90 3.38
CA LEU A 466 -15.90 -16.53 4.64
C LEU A 466 -16.36 -18.00 4.73
N ASP A 467 -17.58 -18.30 4.31
CA ASP A 467 -18.17 -19.66 4.24
C ASP A 467 -17.35 -20.57 3.29
N GLU A 468 -16.83 -20.00 2.20
CA GLU A 468 -15.96 -20.66 1.23
C GLU A 468 -14.50 -20.76 1.72
N GLY A 469 -14.17 -20.25 2.89
CA GLY A 469 -12.84 -20.31 3.50
C GLY A 469 -11.87 -19.17 3.12
N TYR A 470 -12.33 -18.16 2.39
CA TYR A 470 -11.55 -16.97 2.11
C TYR A 470 -11.48 -16.06 3.34
N GLY A 471 -10.32 -15.37 3.52
CA GLY A 471 -10.21 -14.32 4.51
C GLY A 471 -10.88 -13.02 4.05
N VAL A 472 -11.29 -12.19 5.02
CA VAL A 472 -11.77 -10.83 4.78
C VAL A 472 -11.20 -9.88 5.82
N ARG A 473 -10.54 -8.82 5.36
CA ARG A 473 -10.02 -7.74 6.18
C ARG A 473 -10.55 -6.41 5.67
N ILE A 474 -11.19 -5.63 6.53
CA ILE A 474 -11.71 -4.30 6.23
C ILE A 474 -11.10 -3.31 7.21
N SER A 475 -10.50 -2.25 6.70
CA SER A 475 -10.01 -1.13 7.50
C SER A 475 -10.37 0.21 6.88
N GLY A 476 -10.38 1.23 7.70
CA GLY A 476 -10.68 2.61 7.34
C GLY A 476 -11.33 3.34 8.51
N GLN A 477 -11.54 4.62 8.35
CA GLN A 477 -12.16 5.44 9.39
C GLN A 477 -13.65 5.10 9.51
N ASP A 478 -14.11 4.78 10.73
CA ASP A 478 -15.51 4.47 11.07
C ASP A 478 -16.12 3.28 10.30
N VAL A 479 -15.33 2.37 9.77
CA VAL A 479 -15.82 1.25 8.94
C VAL A 479 -16.68 0.26 9.72
N GLY A 480 -16.49 0.13 11.02
CA GLY A 480 -17.27 -0.78 11.86
C GLY A 480 -18.76 -0.49 11.82
N ARG A 481 -19.16 0.77 11.92
CA ARG A 481 -20.54 1.26 11.73
C ARG A 481 -20.83 1.56 10.25
N GLY A 482 -19.84 2.02 9.51
CA GLY A 482 -19.90 2.71 8.25
C GLY A 482 -20.14 4.22 8.45
N THR A 483 -19.39 5.07 7.75
CA THR A 483 -19.49 6.55 7.85
C THR A 483 -20.94 7.04 7.73
N PHE A 484 -21.71 6.41 6.85
CA PHE A 484 -23.11 6.77 6.60
C PHE A 484 -24.09 5.96 7.45
N SER A 485 -23.68 5.34 8.56
CA SER A 485 -24.49 4.52 9.43
C SER A 485 -25.29 3.44 8.67
N HIS A 486 -24.59 2.72 7.80
CA HIS A 486 -25.17 1.73 6.89
C HIS A 486 -24.70 0.31 7.17
N ARG A 487 -23.39 0.10 7.47
CA ARG A 487 -22.82 -1.25 7.59
C ARG A 487 -23.25 -1.96 8.86
N HIS A 488 -23.01 -1.35 10.00
CA HIS A 488 -23.23 -1.95 11.33
C HIS A 488 -22.56 -3.34 11.46
N GLY A 489 -21.32 -3.47 11.00
CA GLY A 489 -20.53 -4.70 11.08
C GLY A 489 -19.98 -4.98 12.48
N VAL A 490 -20.01 -3.99 13.37
CA VAL A 490 -19.67 -4.08 14.79
C VAL A 490 -20.86 -3.55 15.59
N LEU A 491 -21.37 -4.36 16.50
CA LEU A 491 -22.44 -3.98 17.42
C LEU A 491 -21.89 -3.73 18.81
N TYR A 492 -22.51 -2.84 19.56
CA TYR A 492 -22.15 -2.50 20.91
C TYR A 492 -23.30 -2.81 21.86
N ASP A 493 -22.98 -3.50 22.95
CA ASP A 493 -23.93 -3.72 24.02
C ASP A 493 -24.21 -2.40 24.74
N GLN A 494 -25.48 -2.11 25.00
CA GLN A 494 -25.91 -0.81 25.52
C GLN A 494 -25.74 -0.67 27.05
N GLU A 495 -25.32 -1.73 27.75
CA GLU A 495 -25.11 -1.72 29.18
C GLU A 495 -23.63 -1.74 29.55
N ASN A 496 -22.81 -2.46 28.78
CA ASN A 496 -21.40 -2.71 29.14
C ASN A 496 -20.40 -2.37 28.04
N GLU A 497 -20.88 -1.84 26.88
CA GLU A 497 -20.07 -1.50 25.68
C GLU A 497 -19.29 -2.67 25.05
N ASN A 498 -19.59 -3.91 25.43
CA ASN A 498 -19.00 -5.08 24.78
C ASN A 498 -19.30 -5.08 23.27
N ARG A 499 -18.33 -5.57 22.50
CA ARG A 499 -18.41 -5.57 21.04
C ARG A 499 -18.79 -6.95 20.53
N PHE A 500 -19.82 -7.02 19.70
CA PHE A 500 -20.19 -8.20 18.94
C PHE A 500 -19.97 -7.97 17.45
N VAL A 501 -19.29 -8.90 16.79
CA VAL A 501 -18.96 -8.85 15.35
C VAL A 501 -19.55 -10.08 14.68
N PRO A 502 -20.74 -9.99 14.07
CA PRO A 502 -21.48 -11.13 13.53
C PRO A 502 -20.70 -11.99 12.54
N LEU A 503 -19.92 -11.35 11.67
CA LEU A 503 -19.12 -12.04 10.64
C LEU A 503 -17.89 -12.79 11.18
N ARG A 504 -17.53 -12.61 12.46
CA ARG A 504 -16.32 -13.22 13.03
C ARG A 504 -16.46 -14.70 13.34
N HIS A 505 -17.66 -15.09 13.80
CA HIS A 505 -17.88 -16.43 14.36
C HIS A 505 -19.27 -16.98 14.02
N PHE A 506 -19.75 -16.78 12.80
CA PHE A 506 -21.08 -17.28 12.44
C PHE A 506 -21.08 -18.79 12.12
N GLN A 507 -19.89 -19.39 11.94
CA GLN A 507 -19.74 -20.84 11.80
C GLN A 507 -18.36 -21.37 12.19
N ASN A 508 -18.26 -22.68 12.47
CA ASN A 508 -17.03 -23.28 13.03
C ASN A 508 -15.85 -23.37 12.05
N LYS A 509 -16.11 -23.46 10.76
CA LYS A 509 -15.07 -23.56 9.71
C LYS A 509 -15.28 -22.46 8.69
N GLN A 510 -14.84 -21.28 9.00
CA GLN A 510 -14.90 -20.12 8.12
C GLN A 510 -13.50 -19.49 7.94
N GLY A 511 -13.38 -18.65 6.92
CA GLY A 511 -12.23 -17.80 6.74
C GLY A 511 -12.06 -16.77 7.89
N TYR A 512 -10.88 -16.21 8.01
CA TYR A 512 -10.57 -15.17 9.01
C TYR A 512 -11.30 -13.86 8.68
N PHE A 513 -11.94 -13.26 9.67
CA PHE A 513 -12.61 -11.95 9.52
C PHE A 513 -12.05 -10.90 10.47
N GLU A 514 -11.67 -9.76 9.92
CA GLU A 514 -11.21 -8.59 10.67
C GLU A 514 -11.86 -7.32 10.11
N ILE A 515 -12.43 -6.49 11.01
CA ILE A 515 -12.96 -5.16 10.70
C ILE A 515 -12.40 -4.18 11.73
N ILE A 516 -11.80 -3.08 11.23
CA ILE A 516 -10.96 -2.19 12.04
C ILE A 516 -11.28 -0.74 11.70
N ASP A 517 -11.79 -0.02 12.68
CA ASP A 517 -11.80 1.43 12.63
C ASP A 517 -10.36 1.91 12.75
N SER A 518 -9.84 2.51 11.70
CA SER A 518 -8.47 3.00 11.66
C SER A 518 -8.32 4.35 12.38
N PHE A 519 -7.10 4.67 12.78
CA PHE A 519 -6.77 6.04 13.13
C PHE A 519 -6.81 6.96 11.90
N LEU A 520 -6.75 8.30 12.12
CA LEU A 520 -6.85 9.31 11.07
C LEU A 520 -5.55 9.37 10.24
N SER A 521 -5.45 8.49 9.28
CA SER A 521 -4.37 8.45 8.29
C SER A 521 -4.87 7.73 7.05
N GLU A 522 -4.76 8.33 5.90
CA GLU A 522 -4.99 7.70 4.61
C GLU A 522 -3.71 7.04 4.09
N PHE A 523 -2.58 7.76 4.13
CA PHE A 523 -1.32 7.29 3.57
C PHE A 523 -0.81 6.03 4.28
N GLY A 524 -0.67 6.10 5.60
CA GLY A 524 -0.16 4.98 6.40
C GLY A 524 -1.08 3.76 6.31
N VAL A 525 -2.39 3.96 6.45
CA VAL A 525 -3.37 2.87 6.45
C VAL A 525 -3.49 2.22 5.08
N LEU A 526 -3.60 2.99 4.00
CA LEU A 526 -3.65 2.44 2.64
C LEU A 526 -2.36 1.70 2.29
N GLY A 527 -1.21 2.23 2.69
CA GLY A 527 0.09 1.57 2.51
C GLY A 527 0.16 0.23 3.24
N PHE A 528 -0.36 0.16 4.46
CA PHE A 528 -0.44 -1.07 5.25
C PHE A 528 -1.32 -2.11 4.56
N GLU A 529 -2.53 -1.73 4.15
CA GLU A 529 -3.46 -2.66 3.49
C GLU A 529 -2.95 -3.12 2.11
N TYR A 530 -2.27 -2.26 1.38
CA TYR A 530 -1.56 -2.67 0.16
C TYR A 530 -0.49 -3.73 0.47
N GLY A 531 0.34 -3.49 1.49
CA GLY A 531 1.33 -4.46 1.95
C GLY A 531 0.71 -5.80 2.36
N TYR A 532 -0.39 -5.77 3.11
CA TYR A 532 -1.14 -6.94 3.52
C TYR A 532 -1.63 -7.75 2.31
N SER A 533 -2.23 -7.08 1.32
CA SER A 533 -2.78 -7.71 0.11
C SER A 533 -1.74 -8.39 -0.78
N GLN A 534 -0.47 -8.01 -0.66
CA GLN A 534 0.62 -8.63 -1.42
C GLN A 534 1.07 -9.98 -0.87
N VAL A 535 0.76 -10.27 0.39
CA VAL A 535 1.18 -11.52 1.05
C VAL A 535 0.11 -12.60 0.97
N ASP A 536 -1.15 -12.22 1.15
CA ASP A 536 -2.26 -13.17 1.17
C ASP A 536 -3.27 -12.92 0.03
N PRO A 537 -3.13 -13.60 -1.11
CA PRO A 537 -4.06 -13.48 -2.23
C PRO A 537 -5.41 -14.15 -1.99
N LYS A 538 -5.60 -14.90 -0.88
CA LYS A 538 -6.85 -15.55 -0.49
C LYS A 538 -7.66 -14.71 0.51
N THR A 539 -7.18 -13.56 0.90
CA THR A 539 -7.92 -12.60 1.72
C THR A 539 -8.40 -11.43 0.87
N LEU A 540 -9.68 -11.11 0.96
CA LEU A 540 -10.26 -9.87 0.45
C LEU A 540 -9.85 -8.74 1.39
N VAL A 541 -8.87 -7.95 0.97
CA VAL A 541 -8.37 -6.80 1.72
C VAL A 541 -9.06 -5.55 1.20
N ILE A 542 -9.78 -4.86 2.09
CA ILE A 542 -10.58 -3.67 1.78
C ILE A 542 -10.07 -2.50 2.61
N TRP A 543 -9.76 -1.39 1.94
CA TRP A 543 -9.64 -0.08 2.57
C TRP A 543 -10.81 0.81 2.14
N GLU A 544 -11.53 1.38 3.10
CA GLU A 544 -12.61 2.34 2.83
C GLU A 544 -12.18 3.74 3.27
N ALA A 545 -12.18 4.68 2.34
CA ALA A 545 -12.05 6.09 2.66
C ALA A 545 -13.30 6.58 3.38
N GLN A 546 -13.18 7.52 4.33
CA GLN A 546 -14.35 8.11 4.99
C GLN A 546 -15.26 8.85 3.99
N PHE A 547 -14.65 9.61 3.09
CA PHE A 547 -15.18 10.06 1.80
C PHE A 547 -14.13 9.79 0.73
N GLY A 548 -14.53 9.48 -0.48
CA GLY A 548 -13.60 9.24 -1.58
C GLY A 548 -12.68 10.44 -1.85
N ASP A 549 -13.13 11.64 -1.52
CA ASP A 549 -12.35 12.89 -1.58
C ASP A 549 -11.02 12.80 -0.83
N PHE A 550 -10.99 12.10 0.31
CA PHE A 550 -9.79 12.02 1.16
C PHE A 550 -8.76 11.01 0.68
N ALA A 551 -9.06 10.19 -0.33
CA ALA A 551 -8.08 9.28 -0.92
C ALA A 551 -6.82 10.00 -1.44
N ASN A 552 -6.90 11.30 -1.74
CA ASN A 552 -5.76 12.10 -2.16
C ASN A 552 -4.68 12.26 -1.08
N GLY A 553 -5.03 12.09 0.21
CA GLY A 553 -4.04 12.00 1.30
C GLY A 553 -3.08 10.81 1.16
N ALA A 554 -3.47 9.80 0.38
CA ALA A 554 -2.67 8.62 0.06
C ALA A 554 -2.24 8.56 -1.41
N GLN A 555 -2.22 9.67 -2.15
CA GLN A 555 -1.96 9.68 -3.59
C GLN A 555 -0.64 9.03 -3.96
N ILE A 556 0.40 9.17 -3.14
CA ILE A 556 1.70 8.50 -3.34
C ILE A 556 1.54 6.97 -3.40
N MET A 557 0.70 6.39 -2.53
CA MET A 557 0.43 4.95 -2.55
C MET A 557 -0.31 4.53 -3.80
N ILE A 558 -1.26 5.35 -4.24
CA ILE A 558 -2.04 5.10 -5.46
C ILE A 558 -1.12 5.13 -6.68
N ASP A 559 -0.32 6.19 -6.85
CA ASP A 559 0.53 6.40 -8.04
C ASP A 559 1.71 5.43 -8.09
N GLN A 560 2.39 5.22 -6.96
CA GLN A 560 3.69 4.55 -6.96
C GLN A 560 3.61 3.05 -6.68
N PHE A 561 2.57 2.58 -6.01
CA PHE A 561 2.42 1.18 -5.62
C PHE A 561 1.21 0.51 -6.27
N ILE A 562 0.00 1.03 -6.06
CA ILE A 562 -1.25 0.36 -6.46
C ILE A 562 -1.39 0.32 -7.97
N SER A 563 -1.20 1.45 -8.66
CA SER A 563 -1.39 1.55 -10.12
C SER A 563 -0.28 0.89 -10.93
N SER A 564 0.94 0.83 -10.41
CA SER A 564 2.14 0.50 -11.19
C SER A 564 2.98 -0.66 -10.64
N GLY A 565 2.72 -1.14 -9.42
CA GLY A 565 3.56 -2.13 -8.74
C GLY A 565 3.65 -3.48 -9.47
N GLU A 566 2.59 -3.91 -10.14
CA GLU A 566 2.63 -5.12 -10.94
C GLU A 566 3.54 -4.97 -12.15
N ARG A 567 3.45 -3.84 -12.87
CA ARG A 567 4.25 -3.61 -14.09
C ARG A 567 5.72 -3.35 -13.79
N LYS A 568 6.02 -2.61 -12.71
CA LYS A 568 7.40 -2.29 -12.30
C LYS A 568 8.11 -3.47 -11.63
N TRP A 569 7.40 -4.20 -10.77
CA TRP A 569 8.03 -5.15 -9.83
C TRP A 569 7.48 -6.56 -9.92
N LEU A 570 6.54 -6.83 -10.81
CA LEU A 570 5.81 -8.10 -10.92
C LEU A 570 5.16 -8.49 -9.58
N ARG A 571 4.58 -7.51 -8.88
CA ARG A 571 3.91 -7.72 -7.59
C ARG A 571 2.43 -7.40 -7.71
N MET A 572 1.61 -8.43 -7.80
CA MET A 572 0.15 -8.32 -7.83
C MET A 572 -0.38 -7.89 -6.47
N SER A 573 -1.54 -7.25 -6.49
CA SER A 573 -2.32 -6.88 -5.31
C SER A 573 -3.80 -7.11 -5.58
N GLY A 574 -4.49 -7.73 -4.64
CA GLY A 574 -5.94 -7.88 -4.64
C GLY A 574 -6.65 -6.80 -3.81
N LEU A 575 -5.97 -5.71 -3.47
CA LEU A 575 -6.52 -4.61 -2.69
C LEU A 575 -7.81 -4.08 -3.32
N THR A 576 -8.84 -3.90 -2.49
CA THR A 576 -10.08 -3.24 -2.86
C THR A 576 -10.16 -1.91 -2.14
N MET A 577 -10.42 -0.82 -2.87
CA MET A 577 -10.65 0.50 -2.31
C MET A 577 -12.13 0.86 -2.46
N LEU A 578 -12.77 1.24 -1.36
CA LEU A 578 -14.14 1.76 -1.36
C LEU A 578 -14.10 3.27 -1.19
N LEU A 579 -14.59 3.98 -2.19
CA LEU A 579 -14.54 5.44 -2.27
C LEU A 579 -15.95 6.01 -2.34
N PRO A 580 -16.55 6.47 -1.22
CA PRO A 580 -17.84 7.13 -1.22
C PRO A 580 -17.84 8.34 -2.16
N HIS A 581 -18.77 8.33 -3.13
CA HIS A 581 -18.81 9.29 -4.24
C HIS A 581 -20.25 9.60 -4.63
N GLY A 582 -20.49 10.84 -5.02
CA GLY A 582 -21.77 11.33 -5.52
C GLY A 582 -22.04 12.78 -5.15
N HIS A 583 -22.71 13.52 -6.03
CA HIS A 583 -23.05 14.93 -5.85
C HIS A 583 -24.35 15.06 -5.06
N GLU A 584 -24.29 15.61 -3.84
CA GLU A 584 -25.42 15.65 -2.89
C GLU A 584 -25.56 17.01 -2.20
N GLY A 585 -24.85 18.03 -2.70
CA GLY A 585 -24.93 19.38 -2.15
C GLY A 585 -24.21 19.58 -0.83
N GLN A 586 -23.23 18.72 -0.53
CA GLN A 586 -22.44 18.73 0.73
C GLN A 586 -21.08 19.42 0.56
N GLY A 587 -20.90 20.21 -0.50
CA GLY A 587 -19.67 20.93 -0.78
C GLY A 587 -18.59 20.11 -1.50
N PRO A 588 -17.47 20.79 -1.85
CA PRO A 588 -16.44 20.23 -2.72
C PRO A 588 -15.70 19.02 -2.16
N GLU A 589 -15.45 18.96 -0.84
CA GLU A 589 -14.62 17.90 -0.23
C GLU A 589 -15.39 16.67 0.26
N HIS A 590 -16.71 16.59 -0.01
CA HIS A 590 -17.59 15.49 0.40
C HIS A 590 -18.38 14.93 -0.79
N THR A 591 -17.82 15.03 -1.99
CA THR A 591 -18.54 14.78 -3.24
C THR A 591 -17.83 13.80 -4.15
N SER A 592 -16.53 13.96 -4.40
CA SER A 592 -15.85 13.25 -5.47
C SER A 592 -14.61 12.48 -5.01
N GLY A 593 -14.63 11.17 -5.21
CA GLY A 593 -13.42 10.33 -5.11
C GLY A 593 -12.46 10.51 -6.30
N ARG A 594 -12.68 11.51 -7.16
CA ARG A 594 -11.81 11.85 -8.30
C ARG A 594 -11.61 10.70 -9.28
N LEU A 595 -12.71 10.18 -9.78
CA LEU A 595 -12.79 9.08 -10.74
C LEU A 595 -11.84 9.28 -11.94
N GLU A 596 -11.75 10.51 -12.44
CA GLU A 596 -10.87 10.92 -13.55
C GLU A 596 -9.39 10.66 -13.28
N ARG A 597 -8.92 10.79 -12.04
CA ARG A 597 -7.52 10.55 -11.68
C ARG A 597 -7.17 9.07 -11.80
N PHE A 598 -8.05 8.20 -11.33
CA PHE A 598 -7.87 6.75 -11.47
C PHE A 598 -7.92 6.33 -12.93
N LEU A 599 -8.86 6.88 -13.71
CA LEU A 599 -9.00 6.54 -15.13
C LEU A 599 -7.80 6.98 -15.97
N GLN A 600 -7.16 8.11 -15.63
CA GLN A 600 -5.93 8.57 -16.27
C GLN A 600 -4.78 7.56 -16.08
N MET A 601 -4.68 6.91 -14.93
CA MET A 601 -3.63 5.92 -14.62
C MET A 601 -3.92 4.53 -15.19
N CYS A 602 -5.10 4.31 -15.78
CA CYS A 602 -5.52 3.01 -16.27
C CYS A 602 -4.90 2.67 -17.63
N ALA A 603 -4.05 1.65 -17.62
CA ALA A 603 -3.48 1.05 -18.82
C ALA A 603 -3.13 -0.42 -18.55
N GLU A 604 -3.01 -1.23 -19.59
CA GLU A 604 -2.49 -2.61 -19.51
C GLU A 604 -3.20 -3.50 -18.47
N ASP A 605 -4.48 -3.26 -18.24
CA ASP A 605 -5.30 -3.97 -17.23
C ASP A 605 -4.74 -3.90 -15.80
N ASN A 606 -4.09 -2.79 -15.46
CA ASN A 606 -3.43 -2.63 -14.15
C ASN A 606 -4.38 -2.55 -12.96
N MET A 607 -5.60 -2.06 -13.14
CA MET A 607 -6.63 -1.90 -12.11
C MET A 607 -8.01 -2.22 -12.65
N GLN A 608 -9.01 -2.19 -11.78
CA GLN A 608 -10.43 -2.24 -12.16
C GLN A 608 -11.13 -1.03 -11.55
N ILE A 609 -11.86 -0.26 -12.36
CA ILE A 609 -12.62 0.92 -11.92
C ILE A 609 -14.10 0.63 -12.09
N VAL A 610 -14.84 0.69 -10.98
CA VAL A 610 -16.24 0.28 -10.91
C VAL A 610 -17.07 1.33 -10.18
N ASN A 611 -18.25 1.60 -10.68
CA ASN A 611 -19.24 2.50 -10.06
C ASN A 611 -20.62 1.82 -10.12
N CYS A 612 -20.87 0.92 -9.16
CA CYS A 612 -22.06 0.08 -9.14
C CYS A 612 -23.31 0.85 -8.79
N THR A 613 -24.41 0.54 -9.47
CA THR A 613 -25.76 1.08 -9.23
C THR A 613 -26.76 0.00 -8.77
N SER A 614 -26.29 -1.19 -8.44
CA SER A 614 -27.13 -2.31 -7.98
C SER A 614 -26.45 -3.04 -6.84
N PRO A 615 -27.16 -3.33 -5.73
CA PRO A 615 -26.63 -4.11 -4.62
C PRO A 615 -26.12 -5.49 -5.04
N ALA A 616 -26.82 -6.19 -5.92
CA ALA A 616 -26.38 -7.49 -6.45
C ALA A 616 -25.09 -7.35 -7.26
N ASN A 617 -24.94 -6.30 -8.05
CA ASN A 617 -23.72 -6.07 -8.81
C ASN A 617 -22.53 -5.80 -7.88
N TYR A 618 -22.76 -5.08 -6.77
CA TYR A 618 -21.77 -4.87 -5.72
C TYR A 618 -21.39 -6.20 -5.02
N PHE A 619 -22.35 -7.05 -4.67
CA PHE A 619 -22.09 -8.41 -4.18
C PHE A 619 -21.17 -9.19 -5.12
N HIS A 620 -21.51 -9.20 -6.39
CA HIS A 620 -20.75 -9.95 -7.39
C HIS A 620 -19.34 -9.42 -7.62
N VAL A 621 -19.12 -8.11 -7.60
CA VAL A 621 -17.78 -7.55 -7.83
C VAL A 621 -16.83 -7.85 -6.68
N LEU A 622 -17.31 -7.83 -5.43
CA LEU A 622 -16.52 -8.21 -4.26
C LEU A 622 -16.11 -9.67 -4.32
N ARG A 623 -17.05 -10.57 -4.61
CA ARG A 623 -16.76 -12.00 -4.76
C ARG A 623 -15.86 -12.28 -5.95
N ARG A 624 -16.06 -11.57 -7.07
CA ARG A 624 -15.26 -11.69 -8.30
C ARG A 624 -13.79 -11.43 -8.04
N GLN A 625 -13.44 -10.58 -7.08
CA GLN A 625 -12.06 -10.25 -6.72
C GLN A 625 -11.28 -11.50 -6.27
N LEU A 626 -11.91 -12.47 -5.63
CA LEU A 626 -11.29 -13.71 -5.17
C LEU A 626 -11.58 -14.93 -6.06
N HIS A 627 -12.70 -14.95 -6.78
CA HIS A 627 -13.08 -16.06 -7.66
C HIS A 627 -12.36 -16.12 -9.01
N ARG A 628 -11.51 -15.15 -9.30
CA ARG A 628 -10.61 -15.16 -10.45
C ARG A 628 -9.27 -15.80 -10.08
N ASN A 629 -8.60 -16.37 -11.05
CA ASN A 629 -7.25 -16.92 -10.89
C ASN A 629 -6.12 -15.87 -10.97
N PHE A 630 -6.44 -14.60 -10.92
CA PHE A 630 -5.51 -13.48 -10.87
C PHE A 630 -5.99 -12.41 -9.88
N ARG A 631 -5.10 -11.51 -9.49
CA ARG A 631 -5.43 -10.39 -8.60
C ARG A 631 -5.07 -9.07 -9.28
N LYS A 632 -5.98 -8.11 -9.20
CA LYS A 632 -5.79 -6.72 -9.65
C LYS A 632 -6.42 -5.79 -8.63
N PRO A 633 -5.84 -4.64 -8.34
CA PRO A 633 -6.50 -3.62 -7.52
C PRO A 633 -7.90 -3.30 -8.05
N LEU A 634 -8.86 -3.20 -7.14
CA LEU A 634 -10.26 -2.91 -7.44
C LEU A 634 -10.67 -1.61 -6.76
N ILE A 635 -11.02 -0.60 -7.54
CA ILE A 635 -11.48 0.71 -7.06
C ILE A 635 -12.98 0.79 -7.28
N ILE A 636 -13.74 0.86 -6.20
CA ILE A 636 -15.20 0.95 -6.23
C ILE A 636 -15.64 2.31 -5.73
N PHE A 637 -16.28 3.08 -6.59
CA PHE A 637 -17.00 4.28 -6.19
C PHE A 637 -18.33 3.86 -5.57
N THR A 638 -18.47 4.08 -4.26
CA THR A 638 -19.61 3.58 -3.47
C THR A 638 -20.63 4.68 -3.24
N PRO A 639 -21.91 4.30 -3.10
CA PRO A 639 -23.00 5.27 -2.87
C PRO A 639 -22.96 5.88 -1.47
N LYS A 640 -23.60 7.04 -1.32
CA LYS A 640 -23.89 7.73 -0.05
C LYS A 640 -25.39 7.83 0.18
N SER A 641 -26.08 8.83 -0.37
CA SER A 641 -27.53 9.01 -0.21
C SER A 641 -28.33 7.83 -0.78
N THR A 642 -27.89 7.28 -1.90
CA THR A 642 -28.58 6.17 -2.57
C THR A 642 -28.48 4.85 -1.81
N LEU A 643 -27.69 4.74 -0.72
CA LEU A 643 -27.73 3.61 0.22
C LEU A 643 -29.14 3.33 0.77
N ARG A 644 -30.00 4.37 0.85
CA ARG A 644 -31.36 4.29 1.35
C ARG A 644 -32.42 4.56 0.30
N HIS A 645 -32.01 4.65 -0.98
CA HIS A 645 -32.95 4.90 -2.06
C HIS A 645 -33.82 3.67 -2.32
N LYS A 646 -35.15 3.86 -2.41
CA LYS A 646 -36.14 2.75 -2.54
C LYS A 646 -35.91 1.85 -3.76
N SER A 647 -35.36 2.40 -4.85
CA SER A 647 -35.06 1.66 -6.07
C SER A 647 -33.65 1.05 -6.07
N ASN A 648 -32.80 1.36 -5.05
CA ASN A 648 -31.46 0.78 -4.93
C ASN A 648 -31.50 -0.51 -4.12
N VAL A 649 -32.25 -1.46 -4.62
CA VAL A 649 -32.44 -2.80 -4.04
C VAL A 649 -32.34 -3.85 -5.14
N SER A 650 -32.08 -5.09 -4.75
CA SER A 650 -32.01 -6.25 -5.66
C SER A 650 -32.91 -7.37 -5.17
N ASN A 651 -33.21 -8.31 -6.04
CA ASN A 651 -33.98 -9.51 -5.73
C ASN A 651 -33.05 -10.72 -5.63
N ILE A 652 -33.49 -11.78 -4.95
CA ILE A 652 -32.63 -12.96 -4.69
C ILE A 652 -32.15 -13.63 -5.98
N GLU A 653 -32.93 -13.57 -7.05
CA GLU A 653 -32.56 -14.11 -8.37
C GLU A 653 -31.29 -13.48 -8.94
N ASP A 654 -30.99 -12.24 -8.54
CA ASP A 654 -29.81 -11.52 -8.98
C ASP A 654 -28.51 -12.03 -8.31
N TYR A 655 -28.59 -12.92 -7.29
CA TYR A 655 -27.45 -13.49 -6.55
C TYR A 655 -27.20 -14.97 -6.81
N ILE A 656 -28.19 -15.68 -7.37
CA ILE A 656 -28.20 -17.15 -7.49
C ILE A 656 -28.21 -17.61 -8.96
N ASN A 657 -28.24 -18.92 -9.20
CA ASN A 657 -28.49 -19.54 -10.50
C ASN A 657 -27.65 -19.06 -11.68
N GLY A 658 -26.32 -18.87 -11.45
CA GLY A 658 -25.39 -18.47 -12.49
C GLY A 658 -25.36 -16.95 -12.74
N SER A 659 -26.04 -16.15 -11.92
CA SER A 659 -25.88 -14.69 -11.92
C SER A 659 -24.41 -14.29 -11.70
N THR A 660 -24.01 -13.15 -12.22
CA THR A 660 -22.64 -12.69 -12.20
C THR A 660 -22.58 -11.17 -12.26
N PHE A 661 -21.39 -10.60 -12.11
CA PHE A 661 -21.18 -9.19 -12.29
C PHE A 661 -21.46 -8.72 -13.72
N HIS A 662 -22.34 -7.73 -13.88
CA HIS A 662 -22.67 -7.08 -15.12
C HIS A 662 -21.83 -5.81 -15.31
N ARG A 663 -21.09 -5.70 -16.40
CA ARG A 663 -20.24 -4.52 -16.71
C ARG A 663 -21.06 -3.32 -17.17
N ILE A 664 -22.22 -3.59 -17.77
CA ILE A 664 -23.27 -2.62 -18.08
C ILE A 664 -24.58 -3.19 -17.61
N LEU A 665 -25.50 -2.34 -17.22
CA LEU A 665 -26.90 -2.69 -16.92
C LEU A 665 -27.80 -1.90 -17.86
N THR A 666 -28.77 -2.59 -18.44
CA THR A 666 -29.71 -2.04 -19.43
C THR A 666 -31.15 -2.18 -18.96
N ASP A 667 -32.04 -1.38 -19.51
CA ASP A 667 -33.46 -1.54 -19.26
C ASP A 667 -33.95 -2.91 -19.75
N LYS A 668 -34.84 -3.54 -18.99
CA LYS A 668 -35.45 -4.86 -19.35
C LYS A 668 -36.50 -4.69 -20.47
N LEU A 669 -36.06 -4.24 -21.65
CA LEU A 669 -36.92 -4.03 -22.83
C LEU A 669 -36.61 -5.09 -23.90
N SER A 670 -37.68 -5.46 -24.66
CA SER A 670 -37.49 -6.29 -25.85
C SER A 670 -36.70 -5.53 -26.92
N VAL A 671 -36.08 -6.25 -27.86
CA VAL A 671 -35.35 -5.65 -28.99
C VAL A 671 -36.23 -4.71 -29.81
N LYS A 672 -37.54 -5.06 -29.98
CA LYS A 672 -38.51 -4.22 -30.66
C LYS A 672 -38.76 -2.90 -29.94
N GLU A 673 -38.84 -2.93 -28.63
CA GLU A 673 -38.98 -1.71 -27.79
C GLU A 673 -37.74 -0.85 -27.83
N LYS A 674 -36.52 -1.46 -27.70
CA LYS A 674 -35.26 -0.74 -27.80
C LYS A 674 -35.13 0.03 -29.12
N ARG A 675 -35.49 -0.58 -30.23
CA ARG A 675 -35.47 0.05 -31.59
C ARG A 675 -36.43 1.22 -31.75
N LYS A 676 -37.48 1.32 -30.90
CA LYS A 676 -38.43 2.44 -30.93
C LYS A 676 -37.94 3.65 -30.13
N ASN A 677 -36.89 3.48 -29.30
CA ASN A 677 -36.42 4.57 -28.51
C ASN A 677 -35.73 5.62 -29.38
N LYS A 678 -36.10 6.87 -29.16
CA LYS A 678 -35.50 8.02 -29.87
C LYS A 678 -34.21 8.49 -29.25
N ARG A 679 -34.05 8.23 -27.94
CA ARG A 679 -32.84 8.62 -27.21
C ARG A 679 -32.34 7.49 -26.31
N LEU A 680 -31.03 7.34 -26.26
CA LEU A 680 -30.31 6.51 -25.35
C LEU A 680 -29.41 7.36 -24.45
N ILE A 681 -29.62 7.31 -23.15
CA ILE A 681 -28.76 7.93 -22.15
C ILE A 681 -27.77 6.88 -21.66
N ILE A 682 -26.49 7.19 -21.71
CA ILE A 682 -25.43 6.38 -21.08
C ILE A 682 -24.94 7.16 -19.89
N CYS A 683 -24.90 6.54 -18.71
CA CYS A 683 -24.46 7.19 -17.48
C CYS A 683 -23.73 6.20 -16.55
N SER A 684 -23.15 6.70 -15.47
CA SER A 684 -22.52 5.89 -14.41
C SER A 684 -22.86 6.46 -13.03
N GLY A 685 -23.10 5.60 -12.06
CA GLY A 685 -23.33 5.97 -10.67
C GLY A 685 -24.71 6.59 -10.38
N LYS A 686 -24.73 7.43 -9.36
CA LYS A 686 -25.94 7.96 -8.69
C LYS A 686 -26.94 8.65 -9.64
N ILE A 687 -26.47 9.34 -10.66
CA ILE A 687 -27.32 10.10 -11.59
C ILE A 687 -28.40 9.21 -12.25
N TYR A 688 -28.15 7.91 -12.37
CA TYR A 688 -29.14 6.96 -12.86
C TYR A 688 -30.46 7.03 -12.10
N PHE A 689 -30.42 7.08 -10.78
CA PHE A 689 -31.62 7.06 -9.96
C PHE A 689 -32.46 8.32 -10.17
N GLU A 690 -31.81 9.47 -10.26
CA GLU A 690 -32.50 10.76 -10.48
C GLU A 690 -33.10 10.85 -11.90
N LEU A 691 -32.40 10.34 -12.90
CA LEU A 691 -32.92 10.22 -14.28
C LEU A 691 -34.13 9.28 -14.32
N ALA A 692 -34.00 8.10 -13.70
CA ALA A 692 -35.10 7.11 -13.67
C ALA A 692 -36.35 7.64 -12.93
N ASP A 693 -36.16 8.29 -11.79
CA ASP A 693 -37.26 8.91 -11.03
C ASP A 693 -37.94 10.02 -11.83
N HIS A 694 -37.17 10.88 -12.51
CA HIS A 694 -37.70 11.94 -13.35
C HIS A 694 -38.51 11.40 -14.54
N ILE A 695 -37.98 10.38 -15.22
CA ILE A 695 -38.67 9.69 -16.35
C ILE A 695 -39.97 9.06 -15.87
N ALA A 696 -39.96 8.37 -14.73
CA ALA A 696 -41.13 7.73 -14.20
C ALA A 696 -42.19 8.76 -13.77
N LYS A 697 -41.82 9.82 -13.05
CA LYS A 697 -42.69 10.90 -12.58
C LYS A 697 -43.40 11.63 -13.73
N ASN A 698 -42.61 11.94 -14.77
CA ASN A 698 -43.14 12.72 -15.95
C ASN A 698 -43.67 11.81 -17.07
N LYS A 699 -43.64 10.49 -16.88
CA LYS A 699 -44.16 9.49 -17.87
C LYS A 699 -43.50 9.65 -19.23
N ILE A 700 -42.18 9.96 -19.27
CA ILE A 700 -41.43 10.16 -20.50
C ILE A 700 -41.30 8.80 -21.22
N LYS A 701 -41.58 8.78 -22.51
CA LYS A 701 -41.57 7.58 -23.38
C LYS A 701 -40.47 7.66 -24.42
N ASN A 702 -40.15 6.53 -25.05
CA ASN A 702 -39.17 6.41 -26.13
C ASN A 702 -37.72 6.83 -25.73
N LEU A 703 -37.36 6.50 -24.49
CA LEU A 703 -36.06 6.76 -23.92
C LEU A 703 -35.57 5.52 -23.16
N SER A 704 -34.28 5.19 -23.27
CA SER A 704 -33.64 4.12 -22.53
C SER A 704 -32.41 4.63 -21.80
N ILE A 705 -32.02 3.93 -20.73
CA ILE A 705 -30.79 4.20 -20.00
C ILE A 705 -29.88 2.97 -20.00
N ILE A 706 -28.60 3.15 -20.30
CA ILE A 706 -27.54 2.18 -20.06
C ILE A 706 -26.68 2.69 -18.90
N ARG A 707 -26.49 1.85 -17.89
CA ARG A 707 -25.60 2.12 -16.75
C ARG A 707 -24.25 1.47 -17.00
N LEU A 708 -23.18 2.25 -17.05
CA LEU A 708 -21.82 1.76 -17.11
C LEU A 708 -21.34 1.46 -15.68
N GLU A 709 -21.33 0.19 -15.31
CA GLU A 709 -20.97 -0.29 -13.97
C GLU A 709 -19.46 -0.47 -13.82
N GLN A 710 -18.80 -1.06 -14.83
CA GLN A 710 -17.35 -1.16 -14.91
C GLN A 710 -16.81 -0.22 -15.97
N ILE A 711 -16.09 0.82 -15.55
CA ILE A 711 -15.54 1.84 -16.45
C ILE A 711 -14.22 1.35 -17.04
N TYR A 712 -13.39 0.69 -16.22
CA TYR A 712 -12.14 0.10 -16.69
C TYR A 712 -11.93 -1.32 -16.11
N PRO A 713 -11.46 -2.31 -16.88
CA PRO A 713 -11.35 -2.29 -18.35
C PRO A 713 -12.69 -2.02 -19.04
N PHE A 714 -12.64 -1.19 -20.12
CA PHE A 714 -13.86 -0.74 -20.79
C PHE A 714 -14.58 -1.92 -21.48
N PRO A 715 -15.91 -2.07 -21.36
CA PRO A 715 -16.65 -3.22 -21.86
C PRO A 715 -17.08 -3.06 -23.31
N TYR A 716 -16.13 -3.04 -24.25
CA TYR A 716 -16.36 -2.83 -25.67
C TYR A 716 -17.42 -3.78 -26.26
N GLU A 717 -17.29 -5.09 -26.01
CA GLU A 717 -18.23 -6.10 -26.56
C GLU A 717 -19.66 -5.89 -26.03
N ASN A 718 -19.80 -5.64 -24.74
CA ASN A 718 -21.12 -5.42 -24.13
C ASN A 718 -21.82 -4.20 -24.75
N PHE A 719 -21.08 -3.10 -24.95
CA PHE A 719 -21.63 -1.91 -25.60
C PHE A 719 -21.93 -2.15 -27.07
N ARG A 720 -21.00 -2.76 -27.83
CA ARG A 720 -21.22 -3.06 -29.23
C ARG A 720 -22.48 -3.89 -29.45
N ASP A 721 -22.68 -4.93 -28.67
CA ASP A 721 -23.83 -5.82 -28.81
C ASP A 721 -25.14 -5.14 -28.41
N GLU A 722 -25.13 -4.27 -27.41
CA GLU A 722 -26.31 -3.52 -26.98
C GLU A 722 -26.65 -2.38 -27.97
N LEU A 723 -25.65 -1.60 -28.44
CA LEU A 723 -25.87 -0.44 -29.32
C LEU A 723 -26.42 -0.81 -30.70
N LYS A 724 -26.26 -2.04 -31.18
CA LYS A 724 -26.91 -2.56 -32.40
C LYS A 724 -28.43 -2.43 -32.36
N HIS A 725 -29.03 -2.27 -31.18
CA HIS A 725 -30.46 -2.08 -31.02
C HIS A 725 -30.90 -0.62 -31.01
N TYR A 726 -29.96 0.36 -31.09
CA TYR A 726 -30.19 1.79 -30.98
C TYR A 726 -29.57 2.58 -32.15
N THR A 727 -29.53 1.98 -33.36
CA THR A 727 -28.85 2.56 -34.54
C THR A 727 -29.37 3.92 -34.97
N ASP A 728 -30.66 4.21 -34.68
CA ASP A 728 -31.34 5.45 -35.06
C ASP A 728 -31.57 6.40 -33.89
N ALA A 729 -31.15 6.02 -32.68
CA ALA A 729 -31.36 6.82 -31.50
C ALA A 729 -30.30 7.94 -31.33
N GLU A 730 -30.68 9.05 -30.71
CA GLU A 730 -29.75 10.04 -30.20
C GLU A 730 -29.04 9.46 -28.98
N ILE A 731 -27.71 9.39 -29.00
CA ILE A 731 -26.90 8.85 -27.91
C ILE A 731 -26.21 9.97 -27.19
N ILE A 732 -26.42 10.04 -25.86
CA ILE A 732 -25.80 11.02 -24.98
C ILE A 732 -25.10 10.35 -23.79
N TRP A 733 -24.05 11.01 -23.31
CA TRP A 733 -23.41 10.70 -22.01
C TRP A 733 -23.88 11.70 -20.97
N ALA A 734 -24.45 11.21 -19.88
CA ALA A 734 -24.87 12.04 -18.75
C ALA A 734 -24.02 11.74 -17.51
N GLN A 735 -23.46 12.78 -16.88
CA GLN A 735 -22.71 12.69 -15.61
C GLN A 735 -22.97 13.87 -14.70
N GLU A 736 -22.75 13.68 -13.40
CA GLU A 736 -22.89 14.71 -12.38
C GLU A 736 -21.65 15.63 -12.30
N GLU A 737 -20.49 15.06 -12.52
CA GLU A 737 -19.19 15.70 -12.42
C GLU A 737 -19.04 16.82 -13.49
N PRO A 738 -18.23 17.84 -13.21
CA PRO A 738 -17.85 18.81 -14.24
C PRO A 738 -17.25 18.14 -15.48
N LYS A 739 -17.39 18.79 -16.65
CA LYS A 739 -16.95 18.24 -17.94
C LYS A 739 -15.48 17.83 -18.00
N ASN A 740 -14.62 18.53 -17.26
CA ASN A 740 -13.19 18.21 -17.14
C ASN A 740 -12.89 17.13 -16.12
N MET A 741 -13.90 16.63 -15.40
CA MET A 741 -13.82 15.62 -14.35
C MET A 741 -14.71 14.42 -14.70
N GLY A 742 -14.76 13.41 -13.81
CA GLY A 742 -15.57 12.22 -14.00
C GLY A 742 -15.06 11.33 -15.14
N ALA A 743 -15.96 10.57 -15.75
CA ALA A 743 -15.59 9.60 -16.77
C ALA A 743 -15.55 10.16 -18.19
N TRP A 744 -16.11 11.34 -18.47
CA TRP A 744 -16.28 11.87 -19.82
C TRP A 744 -15.03 11.82 -20.69
N GLY A 745 -13.89 12.32 -20.17
CA GLY A 745 -12.63 12.32 -20.91
C GLY A 745 -12.15 10.92 -21.31
N PHE A 746 -12.46 9.92 -20.51
CA PHE A 746 -12.10 8.54 -20.72
C PHE A 746 -13.06 7.80 -21.66
N VAL A 747 -14.37 8.00 -21.49
CA VAL A 747 -15.38 7.20 -22.20
C VAL A 747 -15.69 7.72 -23.61
N LYS A 748 -15.53 9.01 -23.87
CA LYS A 748 -15.92 9.65 -25.13
C LYS A 748 -15.42 8.90 -26.38
N GLY A 749 -14.12 8.82 -26.57
CA GLY A 749 -13.54 8.19 -27.77
C GLY A 749 -13.84 6.68 -27.85
N ARG A 750 -13.94 6.01 -26.69
CA ARG A 750 -14.27 4.59 -26.62
C ARG A 750 -15.71 4.32 -27.04
N LEU A 751 -16.65 5.14 -26.58
CA LEU A 751 -18.05 5.06 -27.00
C LEU A 751 -18.23 5.38 -28.48
N GLU A 752 -17.56 6.44 -28.98
CA GLU A 752 -17.59 6.78 -30.40
C GLU A 752 -17.07 5.62 -31.29
N SER A 753 -15.97 4.95 -30.90
CA SER A 753 -15.48 3.75 -31.58
C SER A 753 -16.51 2.61 -31.62
N VAL A 754 -17.15 2.35 -30.48
CA VAL A 754 -18.17 1.28 -30.40
C VAL A 754 -19.44 1.64 -31.16
N MET A 755 -19.85 2.92 -31.14
CA MET A 755 -20.96 3.40 -31.97
C MET A 755 -20.72 3.15 -33.44
N GLN A 756 -19.50 3.40 -33.92
CA GLN A 756 -19.10 3.11 -35.30
C GLN A 756 -19.17 1.60 -35.61
N GLU A 757 -18.60 0.75 -34.73
CA GLU A 757 -18.66 -0.70 -34.89
C GLU A 757 -20.12 -1.24 -34.86
N ALA A 758 -20.98 -0.66 -34.07
CA ALA A 758 -22.41 -1.01 -33.98
C ALA A 758 -23.27 -0.40 -35.09
N LYS A 759 -22.65 0.37 -36.00
CA LYS A 759 -23.33 1.06 -37.12
C LYS A 759 -24.42 2.03 -36.67
N VAL A 760 -24.19 2.74 -35.57
CA VAL A 760 -25.04 3.84 -35.13
C VAL A 760 -24.92 5.00 -36.10
N LYS A 761 -26.03 5.63 -36.51
CA LYS A 761 -26.02 6.76 -37.45
C LYS A 761 -25.33 8.02 -36.87
N GLN A 762 -25.42 8.20 -35.55
CA GLN A 762 -24.77 9.30 -34.89
C GLN A 762 -23.28 9.02 -34.74
N GLU A 763 -22.43 9.87 -35.28
CA GLU A 763 -20.97 9.70 -35.30
C GLU A 763 -20.33 10.13 -33.94
N LYS A 764 -20.87 11.15 -33.29
CA LYS A 764 -20.30 11.73 -32.08
C LYS A 764 -21.28 11.62 -30.92
N ILE A 765 -20.78 11.22 -29.75
CA ILE A 765 -21.57 11.22 -28.54
C ILE A 765 -21.65 12.64 -27.92
N PHE A 766 -22.83 13.03 -27.43
CA PHE A 766 -23.02 14.35 -26.83
C PHE A 766 -22.94 14.27 -25.29
N TYR A 767 -22.31 15.30 -24.73
CA TYR A 767 -22.16 15.42 -23.28
C TYR A 767 -23.33 16.19 -22.67
N VAL A 768 -23.86 15.65 -21.58
CA VAL A 768 -24.82 16.32 -20.70
C VAL A 768 -24.27 16.25 -19.25
N GLY A 769 -24.08 17.40 -18.64
CA GLY A 769 -23.52 17.49 -17.29
C GLY A 769 -23.14 18.93 -16.93
N ARG A 770 -22.37 19.09 -15.86
CA ARG A 770 -21.89 20.41 -15.44
C ARG A 770 -20.84 20.97 -16.39
N SER A 771 -20.78 22.29 -16.45
CA SER A 771 -19.68 23.01 -17.14
C SER A 771 -18.32 22.63 -16.54
N PRO A 772 -17.21 22.80 -17.26
CA PRO A 772 -15.87 22.68 -16.68
C PRO A 772 -15.74 23.58 -15.45
N ALA A 773 -15.11 23.05 -14.42
CA ALA A 773 -14.92 23.78 -13.17
C ALA A 773 -13.60 23.35 -12.49
N ALA A 774 -12.97 24.28 -11.78
CA ALA A 774 -11.81 23.98 -10.95
C ALA A 774 -12.21 23.26 -9.66
N SER A 775 -13.37 23.56 -9.10
CA SER A 775 -13.95 22.87 -7.94
C SER A 775 -14.82 21.68 -8.38
N PRO A 776 -14.77 20.53 -7.71
CA PRO A 776 -15.55 19.36 -8.10
C PRO A 776 -17.06 19.52 -7.91
N ALA A 777 -17.50 20.39 -6.99
CA ALA A 777 -18.91 20.58 -6.68
C ALA A 777 -19.23 22.02 -6.25
N ALA A 778 -20.51 22.35 -6.28
CA ALA A 778 -21.03 23.63 -5.76
C ALA A 778 -20.95 23.68 -4.22
N GLY A 779 -20.64 24.85 -3.67
CA GLY A 779 -20.57 25.08 -2.22
C GLY A 779 -21.94 25.21 -1.55
N SER A 780 -23.01 25.55 -2.30
CA SER A 780 -24.36 25.67 -1.75
C SER A 780 -25.29 24.58 -2.26
N LEU A 781 -26.20 24.13 -1.39
CA LEU A 781 -27.22 23.14 -1.73
C LEU A 781 -28.16 23.68 -2.83
N GLU A 782 -28.58 24.92 -2.76
CA GLU A 782 -29.47 25.54 -3.76
C GLU A 782 -28.87 25.49 -5.16
N ARG A 783 -27.58 25.89 -5.29
CA ARG A 783 -26.87 25.83 -6.57
C ARG A 783 -26.70 24.37 -7.06
N HIS A 784 -26.47 23.46 -6.13
CA HIS A 784 -26.42 22.03 -6.45
C HIS A 784 -27.75 21.55 -7.04
N LEU A 785 -28.85 21.82 -6.37
CA LEU A 785 -30.20 21.40 -6.81
C LEU A 785 -30.57 21.98 -8.18
N SER A 786 -30.35 23.30 -8.39
CA SER A 786 -30.57 23.94 -9.68
C SER A 786 -29.75 23.34 -10.81
N ASN A 787 -28.45 23.05 -10.57
CA ASN A 787 -27.59 22.39 -11.56
C ASN A 787 -28.08 20.99 -11.85
N GLN A 788 -28.51 20.24 -10.84
CA GLN A 788 -28.96 18.84 -10.97
C GLN A 788 -30.24 18.77 -11.80
N GLU A 789 -31.22 19.63 -11.50
CA GLU A 789 -32.45 19.74 -12.27
C GLU A 789 -32.17 20.07 -13.74
N THR A 790 -31.24 20.99 -13.99
CA THR A 790 -30.83 21.37 -15.34
C THR A 790 -30.25 20.16 -16.09
N ILE A 791 -29.35 19.39 -15.48
CA ILE A 791 -28.76 18.21 -16.10
C ILE A 791 -29.84 17.17 -16.45
N ILE A 792 -30.76 16.91 -15.52
CA ILE A 792 -31.83 15.95 -15.72
C ILE A 792 -32.73 16.36 -16.88
N LYS A 793 -33.18 17.62 -16.94
CA LYS A 793 -34.01 18.14 -18.02
C LYS A 793 -33.25 18.10 -19.38
N MET A 794 -31.99 18.49 -19.41
CA MET A 794 -31.18 18.41 -20.62
C MET A 794 -31.07 16.97 -21.14
N ALA A 795 -30.89 15.99 -20.23
CA ALA A 795 -30.75 14.60 -20.63
C ALA A 795 -32.05 13.99 -21.15
N THR A 796 -33.19 14.37 -20.60
CA THR A 796 -34.48 13.71 -20.84
C THR A 796 -35.42 14.44 -21.80
N GLU A 797 -35.34 15.78 -21.89
CA GLU A 797 -36.32 16.61 -22.58
C GLU A 797 -35.75 17.48 -23.72
N ASP A 798 -34.51 17.99 -23.56
CA ASP A 798 -33.96 18.96 -24.52
C ASP A 798 -33.46 18.28 -25.81
N SER A 799 -33.69 18.92 -26.95
CA SER A 799 -33.15 18.47 -28.24
C SER A 799 -31.61 18.58 -28.27
N ILE A 800 -30.95 17.73 -29.06
CA ILE A 800 -29.49 17.80 -29.27
C ILE A 800 -29.05 19.21 -29.71
N SER A 801 -29.82 19.86 -30.60
CA SER A 801 -29.51 21.23 -31.04
C SER A 801 -29.53 22.24 -29.89
N LYS A 802 -30.42 22.09 -28.91
CA LYS A 802 -30.45 22.93 -27.70
C LYS A 802 -29.27 22.63 -26.77
N ILE A 803 -28.93 21.35 -26.61
CA ILE A 803 -27.77 20.92 -25.85
C ILE A 803 -26.48 21.53 -26.44
N ILE A 804 -26.27 21.44 -27.75
CA ILE A 804 -25.10 22.01 -28.44
C ILE A 804 -25.05 23.53 -28.26
N LYS A 805 -26.18 24.23 -28.43
CA LYS A 805 -26.24 25.71 -28.26
C LYS A 805 -25.90 26.12 -26.84
N SER A 806 -26.34 25.38 -25.83
CA SER A 806 -26.02 25.70 -24.43
C SER A 806 -24.49 25.62 -24.18
N TRP A 807 -23.80 24.69 -24.79
CA TRP A 807 -22.34 24.55 -24.69
C TRP A 807 -21.56 25.57 -25.54
N ALA A 808 -22.07 25.93 -26.73
CA ALA A 808 -21.48 26.96 -27.57
C ALA A 808 -21.55 28.34 -26.90
N GLY A 809 -22.66 28.65 -26.18
CA GLY A 809 -22.81 29.88 -25.42
C GLY A 809 -21.84 30.04 -24.27
N ILE A 810 -21.43 28.93 -23.62
CA ILE A 810 -20.43 28.94 -22.54
C ILE A 810 -19.03 29.19 -23.13
N SER A 811 -18.70 28.56 -24.27
CA SER A 811 -17.43 28.79 -24.97
C SER A 811 -17.22 30.24 -25.42
N THR A 812 -18.30 30.92 -25.80
CA THR A 812 -18.26 32.34 -26.19
C THR A 812 -18.17 33.30 -25.01
N LYS A 813 -18.78 33.01 -23.87
CA LYS A 813 -18.65 33.80 -22.64
C LYS A 813 -17.26 33.69 -22.00
N LEU A 814 -16.58 32.54 -22.09
CA LEU A 814 -15.20 32.39 -21.61
C LEU A 814 -14.18 33.16 -22.47
N LYS A 815 -14.50 33.46 -23.74
CA LYS A 815 -13.60 34.23 -24.63
C LYS A 815 -13.45 35.72 -24.26
N THR A 816 -14.28 36.24 -23.37
CA THR A 816 -14.31 37.67 -23.09
C THR A 816 -13.58 38.11 -21.81
N ASN A 817 -13.10 37.20 -20.92
CA ASN A 817 -12.57 37.62 -19.62
C ASN A 817 -11.35 36.87 -19.07
N LEU A 818 -10.64 36.10 -19.83
CA LEU A 818 -9.35 35.54 -19.41
C LEU A 818 -8.32 35.66 -20.54
N PRO A 819 -7.12 36.18 -20.26
CA PRO A 819 -6.02 36.06 -21.22
C PRO A 819 -5.74 34.59 -21.46
N ILE A 820 -5.79 34.23 -22.73
CA ILE A 820 -5.34 32.88 -23.18
C ILE A 820 -3.83 33.03 -23.34
N GLU A 821 -3.06 32.48 -22.46
CA GLU A 821 -1.72 32.01 -22.75
C GLU A 821 -1.74 30.57 -23.18
#